data_97cb7ba12811073076e4dca0dcfeaff4
#
_entry.id   97cb7ba12811073076e4dca0dcfeaff4
#
_cell.length_a   1.000
_cell.length_b   1.000
_cell.length_c   1.000
_cell.angle_alpha   90.00
_cell.angle_beta   90.00
_cell.angle_gamma   90.00
#
_symmetry.space_group_name_H-M   'P 1'
#
loop_
_entity.id
_entity.type
_entity.pdbx_description
1 polymer ?
#
loop_
_entity_poly.entity_id
_entity_poly.type
_entity_poly.pdbx_seq_one_letter_code
_entity_poly.pdbx_strand_id
1 'polypeptide(L)'
;MLGVCYYPEHWPQDWWARDAARMKALGLRYVRIGEFAWSRLEPDPGRYDFDWLDRAIVTLGKAGLQVVLCTPTATPPKWLVDAHPDIMPVDPRNGRVRGFGSRRHSDFSSETWLDTALRITRVLAERYGDNPHVVGWQTDNELCCHDTALSASPAARDGFRRWLAERYGHIGALNAAWGNVFWSMEYRSFAEIELPVGAVTETSPAHRLAWRRYASDMVVRFHDATCAILRDHAPGRFITHNFIPMDETGVDNHALAAPLDFASYDNYPLGRADLALAHAPAADFAPYMRTGHPDMQAVLFDQTRGLTGRPFWVMEQQPGPVNWARHNPRPAPGMVRLWSWEAFAHGAAVVSFFRWRQAPFAQEQMHAGLLRPDSSEAEAWPEIALLAAELGQIALPEPTPAPVAIIIDIEAQYLSDIEAQGRGYDYTAVVHGWYRALRRLGVDVDFVAPGAPLADYRIVLAPALAMPDSLAVARLADTHALVVLGPRSGAKTKDLTIADGLPPGALRGLLPIRVLSVETLRADCPGAISFNGRDYASTSWRESLDPGDARVLASYEDGSPALVRHGRVHYLATLTDDAFLAAFFTSLCAEADIAVTPLENDLRLRRRGDLVFAINYGASAVSAPAPEGADFLLGSRTIDPHDLAIWRSC
;
A
#
# COMPACT_ATOMS: atom_id res chain seq x y z
N MET A 1 -8.80 -11.26 -15.74
CA MET A 1 -10.26 -10.97 -15.94
C MET A 1 -10.52 -9.50 -15.68
N LEU A 2 -11.61 -8.93 -16.22
CA LEU A 2 -11.92 -7.51 -16.07
C LEU A 2 -13.19 -7.29 -15.23
N GLY A 3 -13.26 -6.14 -14.55
CA GLY A 3 -14.39 -5.70 -13.74
C GLY A 3 -14.64 -4.21 -13.87
N VAL A 4 -15.65 -3.73 -13.16
CA VAL A 4 -16.01 -2.30 -13.11
C VAL A 4 -16.75 -1.97 -11.82
N CYS A 5 -16.55 -0.76 -11.29
CA CYS A 5 -17.37 -0.18 -10.24
C CYS A 5 -18.63 0.43 -10.84
N TYR A 6 -19.77 0.07 -10.29
CA TYR A 6 -21.08 0.52 -10.77
C TYR A 6 -21.96 0.96 -9.61
N TYR A 7 -22.72 2.01 -9.81
CA TYR A 7 -23.59 2.59 -8.79
C TYR A 7 -25.03 2.62 -9.35
N PRO A 8 -25.78 1.51 -9.27
CA PRO A 8 -27.15 1.44 -9.80
C PRO A 8 -28.03 2.56 -9.26
N GLU A 9 -27.84 2.91 -7.98
CA GLU A 9 -28.58 3.97 -7.29
C GLU A 9 -28.37 5.38 -7.85
N HIS A 10 -27.34 5.58 -8.68
CA HIS A 10 -27.07 6.87 -9.37
C HIS A 10 -27.85 7.02 -10.67
N TRP A 11 -28.41 5.93 -11.22
CA TRP A 11 -28.96 5.91 -12.57
C TRP A 11 -30.42 5.45 -12.60
N PRO A 12 -31.22 5.91 -13.60
CA PRO A 12 -32.56 5.41 -13.81
C PRO A 12 -32.57 3.89 -13.99
N GLN A 13 -33.55 3.22 -13.38
CA GLN A 13 -33.62 1.75 -13.37
C GLN A 13 -33.74 1.15 -14.79
N ASP A 14 -34.37 1.81 -15.72
CA ASP A 14 -34.49 1.40 -17.12
C ASP A 14 -33.17 1.38 -17.88
N TRP A 15 -32.13 2.04 -17.33
CA TRP A 15 -30.78 1.97 -17.90
C TRP A 15 -30.00 0.72 -17.51
N TRP A 16 -30.32 0.08 -16.39
CA TRP A 16 -29.49 -0.98 -15.80
C TRP A 16 -29.32 -2.19 -16.74
N ALA A 17 -30.40 -2.62 -17.40
CA ALA A 17 -30.32 -3.76 -18.32
C ALA A 17 -29.44 -3.47 -19.55
N ARG A 18 -29.53 -2.24 -20.09
CA ARG A 18 -28.65 -1.79 -21.19
C ARG A 18 -27.19 -1.69 -20.73
N ASP A 19 -26.95 -1.12 -19.55
CA ASP A 19 -25.61 -1.01 -18.99
C ASP A 19 -24.99 -2.39 -18.75
N ALA A 20 -25.72 -3.32 -18.14
CA ALA A 20 -25.27 -4.70 -17.93
C ALA A 20 -24.94 -5.44 -19.25
N ALA A 21 -25.76 -5.27 -20.28
CA ALA A 21 -25.49 -5.83 -21.61
C ALA A 21 -24.21 -5.24 -22.24
N ARG A 22 -23.99 -3.92 -22.11
CA ARG A 22 -22.77 -3.26 -22.60
C ARG A 22 -21.53 -3.68 -21.81
N MET A 23 -21.62 -3.83 -20.48
CA MET A 23 -20.54 -4.37 -19.65
C MET A 23 -20.13 -5.76 -20.13
N LYS A 24 -21.11 -6.63 -20.33
CA LYS A 24 -20.86 -8.00 -20.82
C LYS A 24 -20.24 -8.01 -22.22
N ALA A 25 -20.73 -7.16 -23.13
CA ALA A 25 -20.20 -7.04 -24.49
C ALA A 25 -18.74 -6.52 -24.52
N LEU A 26 -18.34 -5.66 -23.56
CA LEU A 26 -16.98 -5.19 -23.40
C LEU A 26 -16.03 -6.25 -22.79
N GLY A 27 -16.54 -7.43 -22.40
CA GLY A 27 -15.74 -8.49 -21.79
C GLY A 27 -15.59 -8.39 -20.27
N LEU A 28 -16.35 -7.52 -19.61
CA LEU A 28 -16.35 -7.42 -18.15
C LEU A 28 -17.03 -8.65 -17.54
N ARG A 29 -16.52 -9.06 -16.39
CA ARG A 29 -17.05 -10.21 -15.62
C ARG A 29 -17.55 -9.80 -14.25
N TYR A 30 -16.82 -8.93 -13.54
CA TYR A 30 -17.14 -8.54 -12.18
C TYR A 30 -17.70 -7.13 -12.13
N VAL A 31 -18.68 -6.91 -11.23
CA VAL A 31 -19.27 -5.60 -10.99
C VAL A 31 -19.32 -5.35 -9.48
N ARG A 32 -18.58 -4.36 -9.02
CA ARG A 32 -18.58 -3.90 -7.63
C ARG A 32 -19.71 -2.90 -7.42
N ILE A 33 -20.53 -3.08 -6.37
CA ILE A 33 -21.67 -2.22 -6.04
C ILE A 33 -21.84 -2.04 -4.52
N GLY A 34 -22.42 -0.93 -4.11
CA GLY A 34 -23.07 -0.76 -2.80
C GLY A 34 -22.24 -0.12 -1.70
N GLU A 35 -20.97 0.22 -1.90
CA GLU A 35 -20.06 0.73 -0.87
C GLU A 35 -20.48 2.07 -0.26
N PHE A 36 -21.31 2.85 -0.94
CA PHE A 36 -21.77 4.17 -0.48
C PHE A 36 -23.29 4.27 -0.36
N ALA A 37 -23.99 3.14 -0.31
CA ALA A 37 -25.45 3.10 -0.46
C ALA A 37 -26.24 3.06 0.87
N TRP A 38 -25.61 3.24 2.04
CA TRP A 38 -26.28 3.01 3.35
C TRP A 38 -27.58 3.80 3.49
N SER A 39 -27.59 5.10 3.17
CA SER A 39 -28.82 5.92 3.29
C SER A 39 -29.96 5.47 2.37
N ARG A 40 -29.66 4.74 1.29
CA ARG A 40 -30.66 4.14 0.39
C ARG A 40 -31.13 2.77 0.89
N LEU A 41 -30.22 2.03 1.56
CA LEU A 41 -30.51 0.72 2.14
C LEU A 41 -31.30 0.82 3.45
N GLU A 42 -31.03 1.85 4.24
CA GLU A 42 -31.67 2.15 5.51
C GLU A 42 -32.03 3.65 5.59
N PRO A 43 -33.10 4.09 4.91
CA PRO A 43 -33.49 5.50 4.86
C PRO A 43 -33.93 6.09 6.21
N ASP A 44 -34.45 5.25 7.12
CA ASP A 44 -34.74 5.59 8.51
C ASP A 44 -34.23 4.46 9.44
N PRO A 45 -33.99 4.73 10.71
CA PRO A 45 -33.51 3.72 11.66
C PRO A 45 -34.35 2.45 11.66
N GLY A 46 -33.74 1.30 11.29
CA GLY A 46 -34.40 -0.01 11.26
C GLY A 46 -35.39 -0.22 10.11
N ARG A 47 -35.62 0.77 9.26
CA ARG A 47 -36.44 0.63 8.07
C ARG A 47 -35.56 0.41 6.85
N TYR A 48 -35.58 -0.80 6.32
CA TYR A 48 -34.76 -1.20 5.18
C TYR A 48 -35.53 -1.11 3.86
N ASP A 49 -34.84 -0.65 2.81
CA ASP A 49 -35.31 -0.69 1.42
C ASP A 49 -34.27 -1.41 0.55
N PHE A 50 -34.48 -2.70 0.37
CA PHE A 50 -33.61 -3.54 -0.45
C PHE A 50 -34.13 -3.78 -1.87
N ASP A 51 -35.35 -3.35 -2.18
CA ASP A 51 -36.00 -3.68 -3.44
C ASP A 51 -35.21 -3.22 -4.67
N TRP A 52 -34.59 -2.07 -4.61
CA TRP A 52 -33.76 -1.57 -5.68
C TRP A 52 -32.47 -2.39 -5.84
N LEU A 53 -31.83 -2.79 -4.73
CA LEU A 53 -30.59 -3.58 -4.74
C LEU A 53 -30.87 -5.01 -5.23
N ASP A 54 -31.97 -5.63 -4.79
CA ASP A 54 -32.42 -6.94 -5.30
C ASP A 54 -32.56 -6.91 -6.83
N ARG A 55 -33.25 -5.89 -7.37
CA ARG A 55 -33.43 -5.73 -8.81
C ARG A 55 -32.11 -5.49 -9.55
N ALA A 56 -31.20 -4.69 -8.97
CA ALA A 56 -29.89 -4.43 -9.54
C ALA A 56 -29.05 -5.72 -9.65
N ILE A 57 -28.94 -6.48 -8.54
CA ILE A 57 -28.22 -7.75 -8.48
C ILE A 57 -28.78 -8.75 -9.50
N VAL A 58 -30.11 -8.89 -9.56
CA VAL A 58 -30.77 -9.80 -10.52
C VAL A 58 -30.52 -9.35 -11.97
N THR A 59 -30.54 -8.03 -12.24
CA THR A 59 -30.31 -7.49 -13.59
C THR A 59 -28.88 -7.79 -14.05
N LEU A 60 -27.88 -7.53 -13.19
CA LEU A 60 -26.48 -7.84 -13.47
C LEU A 60 -26.25 -9.35 -13.66
N GLY A 61 -26.81 -10.15 -12.75
CA GLY A 61 -26.67 -11.61 -12.80
C GLY A 61 -27.31 -12.24 -14.05
N LYS A 62 -28.48 -11.77 -14.49
CA LYS A 62 -29.14 -12.21 -15.74
C LYS A 62 -28.33 -11.89 -16.98
N ALA A 63 -27.51 -10.85 -16.95
CA ALA A 63 -26.57 -10.53 -18.03
C ALA A 63 -25.30 -11.40 -18.00
N GLY A 64 -25.14 -12.29 -17.00
CA GLY A 64 -23.96 -13.16 -16.82
C GLY A 64 -22.78 -12.42 -16.18
N LEU A 65 -23.04 -11.35 -15.43
CA LEU A 65 -22.07 -10.64 -14.61
C LEU A 65 -22.08 -11.18 -13.17
N GLN A 66 -20.94 -11.09 -12.49
CA GLN A 66 -20.76 -11.51 -11.11
C GLN A 66 -20.64 -10.28 -10.20
N VAL A 67 -21.45 -10.24 -9.16
CA VAL A 67 -21.51 -9.08 -8.26
C VAL A 67 -20.53 -9.26 -7.10
N VAL A 68 -19.71 -8.24 -6.87
CA VAL A 68 -18.96 -8.01 -5.63
C VAL A 68 -19.75 -6.99 -4.82
N LEU A 69 -20.38 -7.43 -3.73
CA LEU A 69 -21.19 -6.57 -2.88
C LEU A 69 -20.34 -5.96 -1.78
N CYS A 70 -20.51 -4.66 -1.55
CA CYS A 70 -19.75 -3.97 -0.51
C CYS A 70 -20.56 -3.78 0.78
N THR A 71 -19.90 -3.75 1.93
CA THR A 71 -20.48 -3.19 3.14
C THR A 71 -20.50 -1.66 3.01
N PRO A 72 -21.62 -0.97 3.32
CA PRO A 72 -21.80 0.45 3.01
C PRO A 72 -21.25 1.38 4.11
N THR A 73 -20.34 0.89 4.92
CA THR A 73 -19.92 1.52 6.17
C THR A 73 -19.06 2.77 5.98
N ALA A 74 -18.50 2.98 4.79
CA ALA A 74 -17.75 4.20 4.46
C ALA A 74 -18.60 5.50 4.51
N THR A 75 -19.93 5.39 4.48
CA THR A 75 -20.84 6.54 4.43
C THR A 75 -22.04 6.37 5.36
N PRO A 76 -21.88 6.53 6.68
CA PRO A 76 -23.01 6.51 7.60
C PRO A 76 -24.06 7.56 7.24
N PRO A 77 -25.37 7.21 7.31
CA PRO A 77 -26.44 8.13 6.91
C PRO A 77 -26.60 9.29 7.91
N LYS A 78 -27.19 10.38 7.42
CA LYS A 78 -27.37 11.61 8.23
C LYS A 78 -28.14 11.37 9.52
N TRP A 79 -29.20 10.52 9.49
CA TRP A 79 -29.99 10.21 10.68
C TRP A 79 -29.15 9.54 11.78
N LEU A 80 -28.16 8.72 11.40
CA LEU A 80 -27.25 8.08 12.37
C LEU A 80 -26.33 9.09 13.03
N VAL A 81 -25.75 10.00 12.23
CA VAL A 81 -24.91 11.09 12.75
C VAL A 81 -25.70 12.03 13.66
N ASP A 82 -26.96 12.32 13.34
CA ASP A 82 -27.81 13.16 14.17
C ASP A 82 -28.21 12.50 15.49
N ALA A 83 -28.48 11.21 15.47
CA ALA A 83 -28.80 10.44 16.66
C ALA A 83 -27.57 10.19 17.56
N HIS A 84 -26.40 10.06 16.95
CA HIS A 84 -25.14 9.68 17.61
C HIS A 84 -23.98 10.56 17.11
N PRO A 85 -23.92 11.85 17.48
CA PRO A 85 -22.84 12.74 17.04
C PRO A 85 -21.45 12.35 17.55
N ASP A 86 -21.39 11.49 18.57
CA ASP A 86 -20.18 10.91 19.16
C ASP A 86 -19.47 9.89 18.26
N ILE A 87 -20.11 9.43 17.17
CA ILE A 87 -19.45 8.60 16.15
C ILE A 87 -18.52 9.40 15.24
N MET A 88 -18.59 10.72 15.28
CA MET A 88 -17.79 11.59 14.40
C MET A 88 -16.37 11.76 14.95
N PRO A 89 -15.33 11.60 14.11
CA PRO A 89 -13.96 11.75 14.56
C PRO A 89 -13.63 13.21 14.87
N VAL A 90 -12.70 13.40 15.79
CA VAL A 90 -12.13 14.71 16.15
C VAL A 90 -10.76 14.84 15.50
N ASP A 91 -10.58 15.88 14.69
CA ASP A 91 -9.29 16.16 14.02
C ASP A 91 -8.21 16.46 15.07
N PRO A 92 -7.15 15.65 15.16
CA PRO A 92 -6.11 15.83 16.17
C PRO A 92 -5.28 17.12 16.00
N ARG A 93 -5.31 17.75 14.82
CA ARG A 93 -4.53 18.96 14.52
C ARG A 93 -5.17 20.22 15.12
N ASN A 94 -6.48 20.23 15.26
CA ASN A 94 -7.22 21.44 15.66
C ASN A 94 -8.33 21.19 16.69
N GLY A 95 -8.58 19.95 17.11
CA GLY A 95 -9.59 19.57 18.10
C GLY A 95 -11.05 19.74 17.62
N ARG A 96 -11.29 19.92 16.32
CA ARG A 96 -12.64 20.08 15.78
C ARG A 96 -13.26 18.74 15.40
N VAL A 97 -14.53 18.57 15.73
CA VAL A 97 -15.33 17.44 15.24
C VAL A 97 -15.46 17.58 13.71
N ARG A 98 -15.15 16.52 12.97
CA ARG A 98 -15.31 16.50 11.51
C ARG A 98 -16.81 16.47 11.16
N GLY A 99 -17.21 17.25 10.16
CA GLY A 99 -18.62 17.42 9.80
C GLY A 99 -19.13 16.36 8.83
N PHE A 100 -20.46 16.15 8.82
CA PHE A 100 -21.16 15.38 7.79
C PHE A 100 -21.07 16.08 6.43
N GLY A 101 -21.13 15.30 5.35
CA GLY A 101 -21.16 15.81 3.96
C GLY A 101 -20.05 15.25 3.07
N SER A 102 -19.32 14.28 3.56
CA SER A 102 -18.30 13.53 2.84
C SER A 102 -18.42 12.03 3.18
N ARG A 103 -17.36 11.28 3.00
CA ARG A 103 -17.22 9.86 3.37
C ARG A 103 -16.16 9.67 4.43
N ARG A 104 -16.10 8.48 5.08
CA ARG A 104 -15.09 8.10 6.10
C ARG A 104 -15.09 9.03 7.32
N HIS A 105 -16.25 9.47 7.72
CA HIS A 105 -16.43 10.33 8.88
C HIS A 105 -16.85 9.52 10.11
N SER A 106 -16.10 8.47 10.43
CA SER A 106 -16.38 7.57 11.56
C SER A 106 -15.17 7.46 12.48
N ASP A 107 -15.44 7.43 13.77
CA ASP A 107 -14.44 7.20 14.81
C ASP A 107 -14.37 5.71 15.15
N PHE A 108 -13.30 5.05 14.78
CA PHE A 108 -13.10 3.63 15.05
C PHE A 108 -12.96 3.30 16.54
N SER A 109 -12.78 4.30 17.39
CA SER A 109 -12.80 4.15 18.86
C SER A 109 -14.22 4.18 19.46
N SER A 110 -15.24 4.56 18.68
CA SER A 110 -16.63 4.62 19.15
C SER A 110 -17.27 3.23 19.13
N GLU A 111 -17.71 2.74 20.28
CA GLU A 111 -18.47 1.48 20.36
C GLU A 111 -19.82 1.62 19.65
N THR A 112 -20.48 2.78 19.74
CA THR A 112 -21.73 3.07 19.01
C THR A 112 -21.54 2.92 17.50
N TRP A 113 -20.41 3.44 16.98
CA TRP A 113 -20.05 3.24 15.57
C TRP A 113 -19.89 1.77 15.23
N LEU A 114 -19.07 1.05 16.01
CA LEU A 114 -18.80 -0.36 15.79
C LEU A 114 -20.10 -1.17 15.76
N ASP A 115 -20.93 -1.06 16.79
CA ASP A 115 -22.20 -1.80 16.91
C ASP A 115 -23.12 -1.53 15.71
N THR A 116 -23.23 -0.27 15.29
CA THR A 116 -24.14 0.11 14.20
C THR A 116 -23.63 -0.36 12.85
N ALA A 117 -22.34 -0.25 12.60
CA ALA A 117 -21.71 -0.74 11.37
C ALA A 117 -21.78 -2.27 11.26
N LEU A 118 -21.58 -2.99 12.36
CA LEU A 118 -21.73 -4.45 12.39
C LEU A 118 -23.20 -4.89 12.23
N ARG A 119 -24.16 -4.11 12.73
CA ARG A 119 -25.59 -4.37 12.52
C ARG A 119 -25.98 -4.33 11.05
N ILE A 120 -25.62 -3.26 10.32
CA ILE A 120 -25.97 -3.18 8.88
C ILE A 120 -25.21 -4.23 8.07
N THR A 121 -23.96 -4.53 8.41
CA THR A 121 -23.18 -5.60 7.79
C THR A 121 -23.88 -6.95 7.94
N ARG A 122 -24.36 -7.29 9.14
CA ARG A 122 -25.11 -8.52 9.41
C ARG A 122 -26.38 -8.61 8.59
N VAL A 123 -27.18 -7.54 8.58
CA VAL A 123 -28.43 -7.50 7.80
C VAL A 123 -28.20 -7.76 6.31
N LEU A 124 -27.14 -7.18 5.73
CA LEU A 124 -26.78 -7.42 4.34
C LEU A 124 -26.26 -8.85 4.12
N ALA A 125 -25.41 -9.35 5.01
CA ALA A 125 -24.84 -10.68 4.92
C ALA A 125 -25.93 -11.77 5.04
N GLU A 126 -26.87 -11.64 5.97
CA GLU A 126 -28.04 -12.53 6.10
C GLU A 126 -28.93 -12.53 4.85
N ARG A 127 -29.10 -11.35 4.21
CA ARG A 127 -29.95 -11.25 3.02
C ARG A 127 -29.29 -11.76 1.75
N TYR A 128 -28.01 -11.49 1.56
CA TYR A 128 -27.31 -11.72 0.27
C TYR A 128 -26.24 -12.80 0.32
N GLY A 129 -25.95 -13.39 1.49
CA GLY A 129 -24.90 -14.38 1.65
C GLY A 129 -25.06 -15.60 0.73
N ASP A 130 -26.28 -16.07 0.53
CA ASP A 130 -26.61 -17.20 -0.33
C ASP A 130 -27.03 -16.80 -1.75
N ASN A 131 -27.02 -15.50 -2.08
CA ASN A 131 -27.45 -15.02 -3.39
C ASN A 131 -26.49 -15.54 -4.49
N PRO A 132 -26.97 -16.28 -5.52
CA PRO A 132 -26.13 -16.92 -6.52
C PRO A 132 -25.37 -15.92 -7.42
N HIS A 133 -25.80 -14.68 -7.49
CA HIS A 133 -25.15 -13.64 -8.29
C HIS A 133 -24.10 -12.84 -7.50
N VAL A 134 -24.11 -12.91 -6.15
CA VAL A 134 -23.10 -12.31 -5.28
C VAL A 134 -21.99 -13.33 -5.05
N VAL A 135 -20.82 -13.08 -5.63
CA VAL A 135 -19.69 -14.02 -5.59
C VAL A 135 -18.67 -13.69 -4.49
N GLY A 136 -18.74 -12.50 -3.95
CA GLY A 136 -17.82 -12.05 -2.91
C GLY A 136 -18.21 -10.70 -2.33
N TRP A 137 -17.47 -10.30 -1.30
CA TRP A 137 -17.69 -9.09 -0.53
C TRP A 137 -16.43 -8.24 -0.50
N GLN A 138 -16.64 -6.92 -0.63
CA GLN A 138 -15.63 -5.94 -0.22
C GLN A 138 -16.07 -5.30 1.09
N THR A 139 -15.16 -5.26 2.06
CA THR A 139 -15.40 -4.56 3.32
C THR A 139 -15.14 -3.07 3.15
N ASP A 140 -16.07 -2.20 3.58
CA ASP A 140 -15.90 -0.74 3.59
C ASP A 140 -15.35 -0.18 2.25
N ASN A 141 -14.59 0.91 2.29
CA ASN A 141 -13.85 1.46 1.15
C ASN A 141 -12.63 2.25 1.61
N GLU A 142 -11.43 1.84 1.17
CA GLU A 142 -10.15 2.52 1.46
C GLU A 142 -10.05 2.97 2.93
N LEU A 143 -10.07 2.02 3.85
CA LEU A 143 -10.02 2.31 5.29
C LEU A 143 -8.92 3.31 5.64
N CYS A 144 -9.26 4.31 6.44
CA CYS A 144 -8.38 5.37 6.93
C CYS A 144 -7.84 6.37 5.90
N CYS A 145 -8.29 6.34 4.65
CA CYS A 145 -8.01 7.42 3.71
C CYS A 145 -8.41 8.80 4.29
N HIS A 146 -7.72 9.86 3.91
CA HIS A 146 -7.95 11.25 4.36
C HIS A 146 -7.67 11.48 5.86
N ASP A 147 -6.62 10.90 6.40
CA ASP A 147 -6.19 11.04 7.82
C ASP A 147 -7.30 10.71 8.82
N THR A 148 -8.05 9.63 8.61
CA THR A 148 -9.16 9.26 9.49
C THR A 148 -8.84 8.14 10.48
N ALA A 149 -7.62 7.61 10.47
CA ALA A 149 -7.15 6.64 11.46
C ALA A 149 -7.07 7.24 12.87
N LEU A 150 -6.53 8.45 12.99
CA LEU A 150 -6.36 9.13 14.26
C LEU A 150 -7.57 10.02 14.59
N SER A 151 -8.13 9.82 15.78
CA SER A 151 -9.18 10.69 16.34
C SER A 151 -8.78 11.17 17.72
N ALA A 152 -8.99 12.47 18.01
CA ALA A 152 -8.79 13.06 19.33
C ALA A 152 -10.09 13.13 20.13
N SER A 153 -11.03 12.21 19.89
CA SER A 153 -12.32 12.16 20.57
C SER A 153 -12.22 11.70 22.02
N PRO A 154 -13.24 11.95 22.85
CA PRO A 154 -13.35 11.33 24.17
C PRO A 154 -13.34 9.79 24.12
N ALA A 155 -13.98 9.18 23.12
CA ALA A 155 -13.98 7.73 22.94
C ALA A 155 -12.56 7.19 22.66
N ALA A 156 -11.81 7.87 21.81
CA ALA A 156 -10.41 7.52 21.52
C ALA A 156 -9.53 7.65 22.76
N ARG A 157 -9.67 8.75 23.53
CA ARG A 157 -8.92 8.93 24.77
C ARG A 157 -9.19 7.83 25.78
N ASP A 158 -10.45 7.54 26.03
CA ASP A 158 -10.84 6.57 27.06
C ASP A 158 -10.51 5.13 26.61
N GLY A 159 -10.64 4.84 25.32
CA GLY A 159 -10.17 3.59 24.72
C GLY A 159 -8.65 3.43 24.82
N PHE A 160 -7.89 4.47 24.51
CA PHE A 160 -6.44 4.49 24.61
C PHE A 160 -5.95 4.22 26.04
N ARG A 161 -6.59 4.81 27.05
CA ARG A 161 -6.30 4.55 28.48
C ARG A 161 -6.48 3.08 28.85
N ARG A 162 -7.57 2.44 28.40
CA ARG A 162 -7.82 1.00 28.61
C ARG A 162 -6.75 0.15 27.91
N TRP A 163 -6.48 0.43 26.66
CA TRP A 163 -5.47 -0.27 25.85
C TRP A 163 -4.07 -0.18 26.49
N LEU A 164 -3.70 0.98 27.05
CA LEU A 164 -2.45 1.15 27.79
C LEU A 164 -2.44 0.33 29.09
N ALA A 165 -3.54 0.31 29.83
CA ALA A 165 -3.65 -0.44 31.07
C ALA A 165 -3.50 -1.94 30.82
N GLU A 166 -4.10 -2.47 29.76
CA GLU A 166 -3.96 -3.87 29.34
C GLU A 166 -2.50 -4.20 28.96
N ARG A 167 -1.84 -3.31 28.22
CA ARG A 167 -0.49 -3.51 27.71
C ARG A 167 0.60 -3.42 28.77
N TYR A 168 0.50 -2.49 29.71
CA TYR A 168 1.54 -2.24 30.71
C TYR A 168 1.21 -2.77 32.12
N GLY A 169 -0.04 -3.17 32.38
CA GLY A 169 -0.48 -3.71 33.65
C GLY A 169 -0.58 -2.69 34.80
N HIS A 170 0.45 -1.88 35.02
CA HIS A 170 0.44 -0.81 36.04
C HIS A 170 1.22 0.43 35.58
N ILE A 171 0.82 1.59 36.13
CA ILE A 171 1.33 2.89 35.67
C ILE A 171 2.84 3.06 35.83
N GLY A 172 3.45 2.46 36.84
CA GLY A 172 4.89 2.51 37.04
C GLY A 172 5.65 1.82 35.90
N ALA A 173 5.10 0.72 35.36
CA ALA A 173 5.71 0.05 34.20
C ALA A 173 5.65 0.94 32.94
N LEU A 174 4.52 1.62 32.72
CA LEU A 174 4.40 2.58 31.62
C LEU A 174 5.39 3.73 31.79
N ASN A 175 5.47 4.36 32.97
CA ASN A 175 6.38 5.46 33.22
C ASN A 175 7.85 5.07 32.97
N ALA A 176 8.23 3.87 33.41
CA ALA A 176 9.58 3.33 33.16
C ALA A 176 9.83 3.08 31.68
N ALA A 177 8.88 2.43 30.96
CA ALA A 177 9.01 2.10 29.55
C ALA A 177 9.10 3.36 28.66
N TRP A 178 8.33 4.41 28.99
CA TRP A 178 8.33 5.67 28.27
C TRP A 178 9.45 6.65 28.71
N GLY A 179 10.14 6.35 29.80
CA GLY A 179 11.16 7.25 30.36
C GLY A 179 10.57 8.56 30.87
N ASN A 180 9.39 8.54 31.47
CA ASN A 180 8.61 9.73 31.86
C ASN A 180 9.26 10.54 32.99
N VAL A 181 10.31 10.06 33.61
CA VAL A 181 11.16 10.87 34.51
C VAL A 181 11.76 12.08 33.79
N PHE A 182 11.92 12.00 32.47
CA PHE A 182 12.37 13.11 31.64
C PHE A 182 11.31 14.21 31.60
N TRP A 183 11.70 15.44 31.92
CA TRP A 183 10.84 16.64 32.04
C TRP A 183 9.66 16.50 33.01
N SER A 184 9.75 15.60 34.03
CA SER A 184 8.70 15.39 35.03
C SER A 184 7.34 14.98 34.43
N MET A 185 7.32 14.10 33.43
CA MET A 185 6.11 13.65 32.75
C MET A 185 5.51 12.39 33.36
N GLU A 186 5.89 11.98 34.58
CA GLU A 186 5.37 10.79 35.23
C GLU A 186 3.88 10.94 35.58
N TYR A 187 3.11 9.90 35.24
CA TYR A 187 1.69 9.77 35.59
C TYR A 187 1.52 8.96 36.88
N ARG A 188 0.48 9.26 37.67
CA ARG A 188 0.10 8.50 38.89
C ARG A 188 -0.90 7.41 38.58
N SER A 189 -1.66 7.54 37.49
CA SER A 189 -2.64 6.56 37.04
C SER A 189 -2.87 6.66 35.52
N PHE A 190 -3.42 5.61 34.91
CA PHE A 190 -3.82 5.64 33.50
C PHE A 190 -4.91 6.69 33.20
N ALA A 191 -5.71 7.06 34.18
CA ALA A 191 -6.76 8.08 34.04
C ALA A 191 -6.19 9.50 33.79
N GLU A 192 -4.93 9.76 34.16
CA GLU A 192 -4.27 11.05 33.91
C GLU A 192 -3.71 11.19 32.50
N ILE A 193 -3.64 10.09 31.74
CA ILE A 193 -3.06 10.12 30.39
C ILE A 193 -4.05 10.76 29.42
N GLU A 194 -3.63 11.80 28.76
CA GLU A 194 -4.34 12.43 27.64
C GLU A 194 -3.76 11.95 26.30
N LEU A 195 -4.45 12.22 25.20
CA LEU A 195 -3.91 11.93 23.86
C LEU A 195 -2.73 12.89 23.57
N PRO A 196 -1.73 12.50 22.77
CA PRO A 196 -0.53 13.31 22.49
C PRO A 196 -0.82 14.43 21.48
N VAL A 197 -1.81 15.27 21.77
CA VAL A 197 -2.28 16.38 20.92
C VAL A 197 -2.31 17.68 21.70
N GLY A 198 -2.08 18.81 21.04
CA GLY A 198 -2.18 20.15 21.62
C GLY A 198 -1.08 20.49 22.63
N ALA A 199 -0.03 19.70 22.76
CA ALA A 199 1.13 20.04 23.58
C ALA A 199 1.90 21.23 22.99
N VAL A 200 2.68 21.93 23.84
CA VAL A 200 3.45 23.11 23.41
C VAL A 200 4.54 22.74 22.39
N THR A 201 5.19 21.60 22.62
CA THR A 201 6.13 20.98 21.67
C THR A 201 5.76 19.51 21.49
N GLU A 202 6.65 18.71 20.90
CA GLU A 202 6.45 17.29 20.74
C GLU A 202 6.31 16.58 22.09
N THR A 203 5.32 15.70 22.18
CA THR A 203 5.19 14.78 23.32
C THR A 203 6.20 13.63 23.20
N SER A 204 6.34 12.83 24.28
CA SER A 204 7.21 11.66 24.29
C SER A 204 7.03 10.80 23.03
N PRO A 205 8.12 10.38 22.35
CA PRO A 205 8.04 9.49 21.20
C PRO A 205 7.28 8.19 21.49
N ALA A 206 7.49 7.60 22.67
CA ALA A 206 6.77 6.40 23.11
C ALA A 206 5.25 6.63 23.21
N HIS A 207 4.83 7.79 23.71
CA HIS A 207 3.42 8.18 23.79
C HIS A 207 2.79 8.30 22.40
N ARG A 208 3.48 8.97 21.48
CA ARG A 208 3.02 9.14 20.08
C ARG A 208 2.93 7.80 19.34
N LEU A 209 3.91 6.92 19.53
CA LEU A 209 3.90 5.57 18.97
C LEU A 209 2.75 4.73 19.52
N ALA A 210 2.57 4.73 20.85
CA ALA A 210 1.48 3.99 21.48
C ALA A 210 0.12 4.43 20.95
N TRP A 211 -0.10 5.73 20.72
CA TRP A 211 -1.35 6.23 20.16
C TRP A 211 -1.58 5.80 18.70
N ARG A 212 -0.53 5.79 17.86
CA ARG A 212 -0.63 5.28 16.48
C ARG A 212 -0.98 3.79 16.45
N ARG A 213 -0.32 2.99 17.28
CA ARG A 213 -0.63 1.56 17.42
C ARG A 213 -2.07 1.33 17.88
N TYR A 214 -2.51 2.06 18.91
CA TYR A 214 -3.89 2.01 19.36
C TYR A 214 -4.88 2.32 18.24
N ALA A 215 -4.66 3.39 17.50
CA ALA A 215 -5.54 3.77 16.40
C ALA A 215 -5.58 2.68 15.30
N SER A 216 -4.43 2.13 14.93
CA SER A 216 -4.34 0.99 14.00
C SER A 216 -5.12 -0.23 14.53
N ASP A 217 -4.95 -0.58 15.82
CA ASP A 217 -5.65 -1.71 16.45
C ASP A 217 -7.18 -1.53 16.43
N MET A 218 -7.68 -0.29 16.57
CA MET A 218 -9.13 -0.02 16.50
C MET A 218 -9.69 -0.23 15.10
N VAL A 219 -8.93 0.14 14.07
CA VAL A 219 -9.32 -0.12 12.67
C VAL A 219 -9.29 -1.61 12.37
N VAL A 220 -8.25 -2.32 12.79
CA VAL A 220 -8.14 -3.78 12.64
C VAL A 220 -9.30 -4.47 13.36
N ARG A 221 -9.61 -4.09 14.60
CA ARG A 221 -10.76 -4.61 15.36
C ARG A 221 -12.08 -4.46 14.60
N PHE A 222 -12.34 -3.29 14.03
CA PHE A 222 -13.53 -3.04 13.21
C PHE A 222 -13.57 -3.96 11.99
N HIS A 223 -12.45 -4.06 11.28
CA HIS A 223 -12.34 -4.86 10.06
C HIS A 223 -12.49 -6.36 10.35
N ASP A 224 -11.82 -6.88 11.37
CA ASP A 224 -11.92 -8.28 11.79
C ASP A 224 -13.36 -8.66 12.16
N ALA A 225 -14.05 -7.80 12.93
CA ALA A 225 -15.44 -8.03 13.31
C ALA A 225 -16.38 -8.01 12.08
N THR A 226 -16.13 -7.13 11.13
CA THR A 226 -16.84 -7.09 9.84
C THR A 226 -16.62 -8.38 9.04
N CYS A 227 -15.37 -8.83 8.91
CA CYS A 227 -15.03 -10.08 8.21
C CYS A 227 -15.64 -11.30 8.90
N ALA A 228 -15.65 -11.35 10.23
CA ALA A 228 -16.26 -12.46 10.98
C ALA A 228 -17.76 -12.60 10.66
N ILE A 229 -18.51 -11.50 10.64
CA ILE A 229 -19.93 -11.53 10.25
C ILE A 229 -20.12 -12.07 8.82
N LEU A 230 -19.29 -11.60 7.88
CA LEU A 230 -19.37 -12.05 6.48
C LEU A 230 -19.03 -13.54 6.35
N ARG A 231 -18.05 -14.04 7.11
CA ARG A 231 -17.72 -15.48 7.14
C ARG A 231 -18.88 -16.33 7.66
N ASP A 232 -19.56 -15.86 8.70
CA ASP A 232 -20.66 -16.59 9.35
C ASP A 232 -21.90 -16.65 8.45
N HIS A 233 -22.26 -15.55 7.77
CA HIS A 233 -23.52 -15.42 7.03
C HIS A 233 -23.40 -15.57 5.52
N ALA A 234 -22.18 -15.54 4.96
CA ALA A 234 -21.91 -15.68 3.53
C ALA A 234 -20.84 -16.75 3.24
N PRO A 235 -21.02 -18.00 3.70
CA PRO A 235 -20.01 -19.04 3.55
C PRO A 235 -19.70 -19.32 2.08
N GLY A 236 -18.41 -19.52 1.77
CA GLY A 236 -17.93 -19.79 0.42
C GLY A 236 -17.86 -18.58 -0.51
N ARG A 237 -18.16 -17.37 -0.02
CA ARG A 237 -17.91 -16.11 -0.72
C ARG A 237 -16.54 -15.57 -0.32
N PHE A 238 -15.78 -15.03 -1.30
CA PHE A 238 -14.54 -14.37 -0.95
C PHE A 238 -14.79 -13.04 -0.25
N ILE A 239 -13.83 -12.64 0.58
CA ILE A 239 -13.79 -11.32 1.23
C ILE A 239 -12.50 -10.63 0.82
N THR A 240 -12.60 -9.39 0.38
CA THR A 240 -11.47 -8.52 0.04
C THR A 240 -11.68 -7.12 0.61
N HIS A 241 -10.60 -6.33 0.63
CA HIS A 241 -10.62 -4.90 0.92
C HIS A 241 -9.75 -4.16 -0.09
N ASN A 242 -10.15 -2.97 -0.51
CA ASN A 242 -9.39 -2.12 -1.41
C ASN A 242 -8.43 -1.23 -0.64
N PHE A 243 -7.17 -1.65 -0.60
CA PHE A 243 -6.09 -0.95 0.08
C PHE A 243 -5.64 0.30 -0.69
N ILE A 244 -5.15 1.26 0.05
CA ILE A 244 -4.32 2.37 -0.41
C ILE A 244 -2.97 2.29 0.30
N PRO A 245 -1.93 3.04 -0.11
CA PRO A 245 -0.60 2.92 0.47
C PRO A 245 -0.58 3.12 1.99
N MET A 246 0.27 2.35 2.64
CA MET A 246 0.42 2.31 4.08
C MET A 246 0.81 3.67 4.69
N ASP A 247 1.65 4.43 4.01
CA ASP A 247 2.07 5.78 4.43
C ASP A 247 0.93 6.80 4.42
N GLU A 248 -0.12 6.57 3.66
CA GLU A 248 -1.32 7.42 3.66
C GLU A 248 -2.31 7.07 4.75
N THR A 249 -2.40 5.80 5.14
CA THR A 249 -3.36 5.34 6.14
C THR A 249 -2.82 5.38 7.55
N GLY A 250 -1.52 5.11 7.72
CA GLY A 250 -0.90 4.93 9.03
C GLY A 250 -1.45 3.74 9.81
N VAL A 251 -1.92 2.69 9.12
CA VAL A 251 -2.50 1.45 9.70
C VAL A 251 -1.69 0.24 9.24
N ASP A 252 -1.63 -0.78 10.07
CA ASP A 252 -0.99 -2.05 9.74
C ASP A 252 -1.80 -2.81 8.69
N ASN A 253 -1.40 -2.67 7.42
CA ASN A 253 -2.04 -3.33 6.30
C ASN A 253 -1.89 -4.85 6.33
N HIS A 254 -0.83 -5.42 6.95
CA HIS A 254 -0.69 -6.86 7.11
C HIS A 254 -1.71 -7.41 8.11
N ALA A 255 -1.94 -6.70 9.21
CA ALA A 255 -2.99 -7.06 10.17
C ALA A 255 -4.37 -6.94 9.53
N LEU A 256 -4.66 -5.87 8.78
CA LEU A 256 -5.92 -5.73 8.03
C LEU A 256 -6.13 -6.84 6.99
N ALA A 257 -5.08 -7.29 6.33
CA ALA A 257 -5.19 -8.33 5.30
C ALA A 257 -5.36 -9.75 5.86
N ALA A 258 -5.05 -9.98 7.14
CA ALA A 258 -5.07 -11.32 7.74
C ALA A 258 -6.40 -12.10 7.57
N PRO A 259 -7.60 -11.51 7.73
CA PRO A 259 -8.87 -12.21 7.56
C PRO A 259 -9.33 -12.34 6.10
N LEU A 260 -8.62 -11.74 5.13
CA LEU A 260 -9.04 -11.68 3.73
C LEU A 260 -8.64 -12.92 2.93
N ASP A 261 -9.39 -13.20 1.85
CA ASP A 261 -9.01 -14.22 0.88
C ASP A 261 -7.91 -13.73 -0.06
N PHE A 262 -7.93 -12.46 -0.40
CA PHE A 262 -6.91 -11.74 -1.15
C PHE A 262 -7.04 -10.23 -0.91
N ALA A 263 -5.96 -9.50 -1.12
CA ALA A 263 -5.97 -8.04 -1.08
C ALA A 263 -6.38 -7.45 -2.44
N SER A 264 -7.01 -6.28 -2.43
CA SER A 264 -7.18 -5.47 -3.63
C SER A 264 -6.60 -4.06 -3.44
N TYR A 265 -6.35 -3.36 -4.54
CA TYR A 265 -5.66 -2.07 -4.55
C TYR A 265 -6.33 -1.10 -5.52
N ASP A 266 -6.33 0.20 -5.18
CA ASP A 266 -6.88 1.27 -6.01
C ASP A 266 -5.76 2.01 -6.72
N ASN A 267 -5.67 1.80 -8.04
CA ASN A 267 -4.57 2.22 -8.88
C ASN A 267 -4.89 3.47 -9.70
N TYR A 268 -4.30 4.59 -9.29
CA TYR A 268 -4.44 5.89 -9.94
C TYR A 268 -3.07 6.47 -10.33
N PRO A 269 -2.41 5.96 -11.38
CA PRO A 269 -1.01 6.26 -11.70
C PRO A 269 -0.71 7.74 -11.88
N LEU A 270 -1.61 8.50 -12.53
CA LEU A 270 -1.38 9.93 -12.79
C LEU A 270 -1.56 10.77 -11.53
N GLY A 271 -2.62 10.51 -10.76
CA GLY A 271 -2.84 11.19 -9.48
C GLY A 271 -1.71 10.95 -8.50
N ARG A 272 -1.22 9.71 -8.44
CA ARG A 272 -0.06 9.33 -7.62
C ARG A 272 1.22 10.04 -8.05
N ALA A 273 1.51 10.07 -9.33
CA ALA A 273 2.68 10.77 -9.85
C ALA A 273 2.62 12.28 -9.53
N ASP A 274 1.46 12.90 -9.66
CA ASP A 274 1.26 14.31 -9.31
C ASP A 274 1.52 14.61 -7.84
N LEU A 275 1.07 13.73 -6.93
CA LEU A 275 1.31 13.87 -5.49
C LEU A 275 2.77 13.61 -5.12
N ALA A 276 3.34 12.50 -5.57
CA ALA A 276 4.69 12.08 -5.20
C ALA A 276 5.79 12.97 -5.78
N LEU A 277 5.57 13.51 -6.98
CA LEU A 277 6.51 14.38 -7.68
C LEU A 277 6.14 15.87 -7.58
N ALA A 278 5.24 16.24 -6.67
CA ALA A 278 4.74 17.61 -6.53
C ALA A 278 5.82 18.69 -6.32
N HIS A 279 6.97 18.29 -5.81
CA HIS A 279 8.11 19.18 -5.54
C HIS A 279 9.33 18.87 -6.44
N ALA A 280 9.21 17.92 -7.35
CA ALA A 280 10.26 17.59 -8.29
C ALA A 280 10.44 18.73 -9.33
N PRO A 281 11.64 18.92 -9.88
CA PRO A 281 11.85 19.81 -11.02
C PRO A 281 10.93 19.42 -12.19
N ALA A 282 10.46 20.42 -12.93
CA ALA A 282 9.54 20.18 -14.06
C ALA A 282 10.11 19.20 -15.11
N ALA A 283 11.42 19.20 -15.30
CA ALA A 283 12.09 18.26 -16.22
C ALA A 283 11.96 16.80 -15.77
N ASP A 284 11.96 16.55 -14.47
CA ASP A 284 11.85 15.20 -13.88
C ASP A 284 10.41 14.70 -13.86
N PHE A 285 9.44 15.61 -13.76
CA PHE A 285 8.00 15.28 -13.75
C PHE A 285 7.39 15.18 -15.16
N ALA A 286 7.79 16.05 -16.09
CA ALA A 286 7.16 16.19 -17.41
C ALA A 286 7.02 14.86 -18.19
N PRO A 287 8.00 13.94 -18.18
CA PRO A 287 7.88 12.65 -18.85
C PRO A 287 6.72 11.81 -18.32
N TYR A 288 6.42 11.93 -17.03
CA TYR A 288 5.46 11.07 -16.32
C TYR A 288 4.07 11.68 -16.18
N MET A 289 3.87 12.93 -16.60
CA MET A 289 2.61 13.66 -16.43
C MET A 289 1.39 12.94 -17.02
N ARG A 290 1.57 12.18 -18.12
CA ARG A 290 0.49 11.45 -18.81
C ARG A 290 0.65 9.94 -18.85
N THR A 291 1.78 9.44 -18.35
CA THR A 291 2.09 8.00 -18.33
C THR A 291 2.06 7.43 -16.91
N GLY A 292 2.19 8.27 -15.88
CA GLY A 292 2.59 7.82 -14.56
C GLY A 292 4.05 7.35 -14.54
N HIS A 293 4.60 7.15 -13.36
CA HIS A 293 5.98 6.70 -13.21
C HIS A 293 6.04 5.16 -13.17
N PRO A 294 6.92 4.51 -13.95
CA PRO A 294 6.93 3.05 -14.13
C PRO A 294 7.14 2.25 -12.83
N ASP A 295 7.82 2.82 -11.84
CA ASP A 295 8.09 2.10 -10.60
C ASP A 295 7.12 2.45 -9.46
N MET A 296 6.31 3.52 -9.56
CA MET A 296 5.39 3.93 -8.50
C MET A 296 4.16 3.02 -8.39
N GLN A 297 3.54 2.63 -9.51
CA GLN A 297 2.43 1.67 -9.43
C GLN A 297 2.94 0.24 -9.23
N ALA A 298 4.07 -0.12 -9.81
CA ALA A 298 4.65 -1.45 -9.70
C ALA A 298 4.97 -1.82 -8.23
N VAL A 299 5.56 -0.90 -7.46
CA VAL A 299 5.85 -1.13 -6.04
C VAL A 299 4.57 -1.42 -5.25
N LEU A 300 3.48 -0.73 -5.55
CA LEU A 300 2.20 -0.90 -4.84
C LEU A 300 1.50 -2.21 -5.23
N PHE A 301 1.64 -2.66 -6.47
CA PHE A 301 1.18 -3.99 -6.88
C PHE A 301 1.92 -5.11 -6.14
N ASP A 302 3.26 -5.01 -6.06
CA ASP A 302 4.06 -6.02 -5.35
C ASP A 302 3.81 -5.97 -3.83
N GLN A 303 3.62 -4.78 -3.23
CA GLN A 303 3.20 -4.63 -1.83
C GLN A 303 1.82 -5.28 -1.60
N THR A 304 0.84 -4.99 -2.45
CA THR A 304 -0.52 -5.55 -2.32
C THR A 304 -0.51 -7.08 -2.42
N ARG A 305 0.26 -7.64 -3.38
CA ARG A 305 0.44 -9.09 -3.46
C ARG A 305 1.08 -9.64 -2.18
N GLY A 306 2.05 -8.95 -1.62
CA GLY A 306 2.76 -9.32 -0.40
C GLY A 306 1.88 -9.40 0.85
N LEU A 307 0.76 -8.66 0.92
CA LEU A 307 -0.14 -8.67 2.06
C LEU A 307 -0.74 -10.06 2.34
N THR A 308 -1.07 -10.80 1.29
CA THR A 308 -1.68 -12.14 1.43
C THR A 308 -0.86 -13.26 0.81
N GLY A 309 0.19 -12.95 0.05
CA GLY A 309 0.98 -13.92 -0.72
C GLY A 309 0.18 -14.58 -1.86
N ARG A 310 -0.96 -14.02 -2.26
CA ARG A 310 -1.88 -14.55 -3.27
C ARG A 310 -2.04 -13.57 -4.43
N PRO A 311 -2.59 -14.00 -5.58
CA PRO A 311 -3.00 -13.08 -6.63
C PRO A 311 -3.96 -12.02 -6.08
N PHE A 312 -3.67 -10.76 -6.39
CA PHE A 312 -4.45 -9.62 -5.92
C PHE A 312 -5.45 -9.13 -6.99
N TRP A 313 -6.33 -8.19 -6.62
CA TRP A 313 -7.14 -7.46 -7.59
C TRP A 313 -6.74 -5.99 -7.62
N VAL A 314 -6.82 -5.36 -8.79
CA VAL A 314 -6.98 -3.91 -8.88
C VAL A 314 -8.48 -3.64 -8.83
N MET A 315 -8.95 -3.06 -7.71
CA MET A 315 -10.37 -2.82 -7.51
C MET A 315 -10.83 -1.54 -8.21
N GLU A 316 -9.95 -0.54 -8.27
CA GLU A 316 -10.19 0.72 -8.95
C GLU A 316 -9.01 1.06 -9.86
N GLN A 317 -9.15 0.82 -11.16
CA GLN A 317 -8.17 1.24 -12.16
C GLN A 317 -8.58 2.56 -12.78
N GLN A 318 -7.68 3.52 -12.82
CA GLN A 318 -7.86 4.82 -13.47
C GLN A 318 -8.15 4.66 -14.97
N PRO A 319 -9.30 5.14 -15.51
CA PRO A 319 -9.60 5.06 -16.93
C PRO A 319 -9.35 6.39 -17.67
N GLY A 320 -9.11 7.49 -16.94
CA GLY A 320 -9.01 8.83 -17.49
C GLY A 320 -8.63 9.85 -16.43
N PRO A 321 -8.88 11.14 -16.60
CA PRO A 321 -8.66 12.15 -15.57
C PRO A 321 -9.40 11.79 -14.28
N VAL A 322 -8.74 12.03 -13.14
CA VAL A 322 -9.38 12.01 -11.82
C VAL A 322 -9.78 13.44 -11.41
N ASN A 323 -10.36 13.62 -10.21
CA ASN A 323 -10.78 14.96 -9.76
C ASN A 323 -10.06 15.41 -8.47
N TRP A 324 -9.26 14.55 -7.85
CA TRP A 324 -8.71 14.76 -6.50
C TRP A 324 -7.23 15.14 -6.47
N ALA A 325 -6.45 14.86 -7.53
CA ALA A 325 -5.07 15.31 -7.63
C ALA A 325 -5.01 16.83 -7.92
N ARG A 326 -3.86 17.45 -7.69
CA ARG A 326 -3.65 18.88 -7.97
C ARG A 326 -3.79 19.20 -9.45
N HIS A 327 -3.30 18.28 -10.30
CA HIS A 327 -3.39 18.34 -11.76
C HIS A 327 -3.91 17.00 -12.25
N ASN A 328 -4.88 17.02 -13.16
CA ASN A 328 -5.60 15.84 -13.60
C ASN A 328 -5.54 15.72 -15.14
N PRO A 329 -4.37 15.39 -15.72
CA PRO A 329 -4.22 15.23 -17.16
C PRO A 329 -4.93 13.97 -17.65
N ARG A 330 -5.21 13.93 -18.97
CA ARG A 330 -5.63 12.68 -19.61
C ARG A 330 -4.44 11.75 -19.76
N PRO A 331 -4.62 10.42 -19.60
CA PRO A 331 -3.61 9.44 -19.97
C PRO A 331 -3.13 9.64 -21.42
N ALA A 332 -1.86 9.33 -21.68
CA ALA A 332 -1.40 9.20 -23.05
C ALA A 332 -2.08 7.97 -23.70
N PRO A 333 -2.31 7.99 -25.03
CA PRO A 333 -2.89 6.85 -25.72
C PRO A 333 -2.10 5.56 -25.45
N GLY A 334 -2.80 4.45 -25.20
CA GLY A 334 -2.22 3.15 -24.87
C GLY A 334 -2.00 2.91 -23.37
N MET A 335 -1.99 3.95 -22.54
CA MET A 335 -1.58 3.82 -21.14
C MET A 335 -2.60 3.07 -20.26
N VAL A 336 -3.90 3.19 -20.50
CA VAL A 336 -4.90 2.46 -19.70
C VAL A 336 -4.76 0.95 -19.92
N ARG A 337 -4.49 0.55 -21.17
CA ARG A 337 -4.16 -0.85 -21.51
C ARG A 337 -2.84 -1.28 -20.88
N LEU A 338 -1.79 -0.45 -20.98
CA LEU A 338 -0.45 -0.74 -20.45
C LEU A 338 -0.49 -0.94 -18.92
N TRP A 339 -1.12 -0.03 -18.16
CA TRP A 339 -1.26 -0.14 -16.71
C TRP A 339 -1.99 -1.41 -16.30
N SER A 340 -3.00 -1.79 -17.07
CA SER A 340 -3.76 -3.02 -16.80
C SER A 340 -2.90 -4.26 -17.05
N TRP A 341 -2.13 -4.29 -18.15
CA TRP A 341 -1.18 -5.37 -18.41
C TRP A 341 -0.05 -5.45 -17.36
N GLU A 342 0.43 -4.31 -16.88
CA GLU A 342 1.43 -4.31 -15.80
C GLU A 342 0.85 -4.89 -14.51
N ALA A 343 -0.40 -4.54 -14.14
CA ALA A 343 -1.05 -5.18 -13.00
C ALA A 343 -1.11 -6.71 -13.16
N PHE A 344 -1.47 -7.21 -14.35
CA PHE A 344 -1.45 -8.64 -14.64
C PHE A 344 -0.04 -9.23 -14.59
N ALA A 345 0.98 -8.54 -15.08
CA ALA A 345 2.37 -8.98 -14.97
C ALA A 345 2.81 -9.14 -13.52
N HIS A 346 2.37 -8.25 -12.63
CA HIS A 346 2.66 -8.27 -11.19
C HIS A 346 1.78 -9.24 -10.38
N GLY A 347 0.86 -9.97 -11.04
CA GLY A 347 0.09 -11.03 -10.40
C GLY A 347 -1.37 -10.70 -10.14
N ALA A 348 -1.92 -9.62 -10.69
CA ALA A 348 -3.34 -9.36 -10.58
C ALA A 348 -4.15 -10.49 -11.24
N ALA A 349 -5.25 -10.91 -10.59
CA ALA A 349 -6.26 -11.80 -11.14
C ALA A 349 -7.36 -11.03 -11.87
N VAL A 350 -7.68 -9.84 -11.39
CA VAL A 350 -8.70 -8.96 -11.95
C VAL A 350 -8.21 -7.51 -11.97
N VAL A 351 -8.54 -6.80 -13.03
CA VAL A 351 -8.47 -5.32 -13.11
C VAL A 351 -9.89 -4.80 -13.29
N SER A 352 -10.35 -4.01 -12.31
CA SER A 352 -11.67 -3.39 -12.26
C SER A 352 -11.53 -1.88 -12.42
N PHE A 353 -12.29 -1.29 -13.33
CA PHE A 353 -12.16 0.14 -13.65
C PHE A 353 -13.09 0.99 -12.78
N PHE A 354 -12.60 2.09 -12.28
CA PHE A 354 -13.38 3.09 -11.60
C PHE A 354 -13.61 4.28 -12.53
N ARG A 355 -14.81 4.44 -13.09
CA ARG A 355 -16.04 3.65 -12.92
C ARG A 355 -16.77 3.47 -14.27
N TRP A 356 -17.91 2.79 -14.27
CA TRP A 356 -18.70 2.55 -15.48
C TRP A 356 -19.08 3.84 -16.20
N ARG A 357 -19.70 4.79 -15.49
CA ARG A 357 -20.10 6.07 -16.08
C ARG A 357 -19.73 7.24 -15.19
N GLN A 358 -19.14 8.27 -15.78
CA GLN A 358 -18.86 9.54 -15.13
C GLN A 358 -20.14 10.17 -14.57
N ALA A 359 -20.15 10.56 -13.30
CA ALA A 359 -21.30 11.18 -12.67
C ALA A 359 -21.47 12.64 -13.12
N PRO A 360 -22.68 13.07 -13.52
CA PRO A 360 -22.94 14.46 -13.86
C PRO A 360 -23.27 15.32 -12.62
N PHE A 361 -23.07 14.81 -11.42
CA PHE A 361 -23.44 15.45 -10.15
C PHE A 361 -22.43 15.10 -9.05
N ALA A 362 -22.54 15.80 -7.91
CA ALA A 362 -21.76 15.63 -6.68
C ALA A 362 -20.25 15.90 -6.86
N GLN A 363 -19.44 15.34 -5.97
CA GLN A 363 -18.01 15.69 -5.85
C GLN A 363 -17.16 15.19 -7.01
N GLU A 364 -17.53 14.07 -7.64
CA GLU A 364 -16.73 13.39 -8.65
C GLU A 364 -17.20 13.64 -10.09
N GLN A 365 -17.75 14.84 -10.36
CA GLN A 365 -18.21 15.20 -11.71
C GLN A 365 -17.09 15.19 -12.76
N MET A 366 -15.85 15.46 -12.33
CA MET A 366 -14.68 15.49 -13.22
C MET A 366 -13.90 14.17 -13.20
N HIS A 367 -14.35 13.17 -12.44
CA HIS A 367 -13.73 11.85 -12.43
C HIS A 367 -14.25 11.04 -13.64
N ALA A 368 -13.34 10.65 -14.52
CA ALA A 368 -13.69 9.92 -15.73
C ALA A 368 -14.31 8.54 -15.41
N GLY A 369 -15.19 8.10 -16.30
CA GLY A 369 -15.70 6.73 -16.36
C GLY A 369 -15.39 6.08 -17.71
N LEU A 370 -15.80 4.82 -17.90
CA LEU A 370 -15.75 4.16 -19.21
C LEU A 370 -16.77 4.78 -20.18
N LEU A 371 -17.83 5.34 -19.64
CA LEU A 371 -18.81 6.13 -20.36
C LEU A 371 -18.78 7.58 -19.86
N ARG A 372 -19.02 8.50 -20.76
CA ARG A 372 -19.31 9.90 -20.44
C ARG A 372 -20.71 10.06 -19.83
N PRO A 373 -21.06 11.22 -19.28
CA PRO A 373 -22.38 11.44 -18.68
C PRO A 373 -23.55 11.20 -19.64
N ASP A 374 -23.38 11.43 -20.94
CA ASP A 374 -24.36 11.18 -21.99
C ASP A 374 -24.42 9.72 -22.45
N SER A 375 -23.70 8.82 -21.81
CA SER A 375 -23.56 7.39 -22.13
C SER A 375 -22.78 7.09 -23.42
N SER A 376 -22.11 8.09 -24.03
CA SER A 376 -21.13 7.84 -25.09
C SER A 376 -19.86 7.20 -24.52
N GLU A 377 -19.11 6.48 -25.34
CA GLU A 377 -17.87 5.82 -24.95
C GLU A 377 -16.77 6.85 -24.69
N ALA A 378 -16.07 6.71 -23.55
CA ALA A 378 -14.92 7.54 -23.20
C ALA A 378 -13.64 7.09 -23.92
N GLU A 379 -12.56 7.86 -23.77
CA GLU A 379 -11.29 7.63 -24.46
C GLU A 379 -10.66 6.25 -24.16
N ALA A 380 -10.84 5.73 -22.95
CA ALA A 380 -10.31 4.43 -22.54
C ALA A 380 -11.06 3.23 -23.16
N TRP A 381 -12.27 3.41 -23.69
CA TRP A 381 -13.09 2.31 -24.18
C TRP A 381 -12.41 1.41 -25.22
N PRO A 382 -11.79 1.94 -26.30
CA PRO A 382 -11.11 1.11 -27.28
C PRO A 382 -9.90 0.35 -26.71
N GLU A 383 -9.18 0.94 -25.74
CA GLU A 383 -8.05 0.29 -25.08
C GLU A 383 -8.51 -0.90 -24.22
N ILE A 384 -9.65 -0.76 -23.53
CA ILE A 384 -10.21 -1.84 -22.71
C ILE A 384 -10.81 -2.93 -23.58
N ALA A 385 -11.42 -2.60 -24.71
CA ALA A 385 -11.90 -3.60 -25.67
C ALA A 385 -10.74 -4.43 -26.27
N LEU A 386 -9.62 -3.77 -26.60
CA LEU A 386 -8.40 -4.43 -27.05
C LEU A 386 -7.83 -5.33 -25.95
N LEU A 387 -7.69 -4.82 -24.72
CA LEU A 387 -7.21 -5.58 -23.56
C LEU A 387 -8.08 -6.85 -23.32
N ALA A 388 -9.40 -6.72 -23.42
CA ALA A 388 -10.31 -7.86 -23.26
C ALA A 388 -10.09 -8.95 -24.33
N ALA A 389 -9.85 -8.53 -25.58
CA ALA A 389 -9.55 -9.44 -26.69
C ALA A 389 -8.19 -10.14 -26.48
N GLU A 390 -7.17 -9.42 -26.06
CA GLU A 390 -5.83 -9.96 -25.78
C GLU A 390 -5.83 -10.95 -24.62
N LEU A 391 -6.53 -10.63 -23.52
CA LEU A 391 -6.71 -11.54 -22.38
C LEU A 391 -7.47 -12.82 -22.74
N GLY A 392 -8.26 -12.81 -23.80
CA GLY A 392 -8.90 -14.01 -24.34
C GLY A 392 -7.93 -14.96 -25.06
N GLN A 393 -6.75 -14.48 -25.43
CA GLN A 393 -5.75 -15.23 -26.20
C GLN A 393 -4.56 -15.69 -25.35
N ILE A 394 -4.27 -15.00 -24.24
CA ILE A 394 -3.09 -15.25 -23.40
C ILE A 394 -3.51 -15.85 -22.07
N ALA A 395 -3.15 -17.11 -21.85
CA ALA A 395 -3.32 -17.76 -20.55
C ALA A 395 -2.22 -17.25 -19.60
N LEU A 396 -2.63 -16.56 -18.52
CA LEU A 396 -1.71 -16.08 -17.50
C LEU A 396 -1.43 -17.18 -16.47
N PRO A 397 -0.16 -17.58 -16.26
CA PRO A 397 0.19 -18.53 -15.22
C PRO A 397 0.05 -17.91 -13.82
N GLU A 398 0.10 -18.75 -12.79
CA GLU A 398 0.20 -18.24 -11.41
C GLU A 398 1.51 -17.45 -11.21
N PRO A 399 1.50 -16.40 -10.38
CA PRO A 399 2.73 -15.68 -10.04
C PRO A 399 3.73 -16.61 -9.35
N THR A 400 4.99 -16.50 -9.72
CA THR A 400 6.10 -17.21 -9.05
C THR A 400 6.74 -16.27 -8.01
N PRO A 401 7.25 -16.79 -6.88
CA PRO A 401 8.01 -16.01 -5.93
C PRO A 401 9.21 -15.33 -6.60
N ALA A 402 9.48 -14.09 -6.22
CA ALA A 402 10.65 -13.36 -6.68
C ALA A 402 11.92 -13.86 -5.96
N PRO A 403 13.11 -13.71 -6.54
CA PRO A 403 14.36 -14.09 -5.89
C PRO A 403 14.78 -13.15 -4.75
N VAL A 404 14.19 -11.96 -4.69
CA VAL A 404 14.51 -10.90 -3.73
C VAL A 404 13.26 -10.53 -2.93
N ALA A 405 13.39 -10.46 -1.59
CA ALA A 405 12.36 -9.90 -0.72
C ALA A 405 12.78 -8.53 -0.18
N ILE A 406 11.83 -7.62 -0.08
CA ILE A 406 11.95 -6.38 0.72
C ILE A 406 11.01 -6.51 1.92
N ILE A 407 11.57 -6.38 3.13
CA ILE A 407 10.76 -6.29 4.36
C ILE A 407 10.19 -4.88 4.44
N ILE A 408 8.85 -4.79 4.53
CA ILE A 408 8.13 -3.54 4.78
C ILE A 408 7.51 -3.55 6.18
N ASP A 409 7.74 -2.48 6.93
CA ASP A 409 7.43 -2.41 8.36
C ASP A 409 6.72 -1.10 8.71
N ILE A 410 5.47 -1.20 9.19
CA ILE A 410 4.70 -0.03 9.66
C ILE A 410 5.37 0.65 10.86
N GLU A 411 6.07 -0.09 11.69
CA GLU A 411 6.80 0.47 12.84
C GLU A 411 7.96 1.37 12.39
N ALA A 412 8.63 1.02 11.29
CA ALA A 412 9.65 1.88 10.69
C ALA A 412 9.04 3.15 10.08
N GLN A 413 7.83 3.06 9.52
CA GLN A 413 7.08 4.23 9.07
C GLN A 413 6.71 5.13 10.26
N TYR A 414 6.20 4.57 11.34
CA TYR A 414 5.89 5.33 12.56
C TYR A 414 7.14 6.03 13.13
N LEU A 415 8.28 5.33 13.18
CA LEU A 415 9.53 5.94 13.61
C LEU A 415 9.94 7.10 12.69
N SER A 416 9.83 6.92 11.37
CA SER A 416 10.12 7.96 10.39
C SER A 416 9.28 9.22 10.65
N ASP A 417 8.00 9.06 10.93
CA ASP A 417 7.07 10.17 11.17
C ASP A 417 7.26 10.82 12.55
N ILE A 418 7.63 10.04 13.57
CA ILE A 418 7.75 10.52 14.96
C ILE A 418 9.11 11.11 15.22
N GLU A 419 10.18 10.47 14.76
CA GLU A 419 11.57 10.86 14.98
C GLU A 419 12.36 10.84 13.66
N ALA A 420 11.98 11.68 12.70
CA ALA A 420 12.69 11.78 11.42
C ALA A 420 14.17 12.20 11.60
N GLN A 421 14.48 12.99 12.64
CA GLN A 421 15.80 13.56 12.94
C GLN A 421 16.43 14.40 11.81
N GLY A 422 15.66 14.73 10.78
CA GLY A 422 16.08 15.53 9.64
C GLY A 422 15.04 15.49 8.53
N ARG A 423 14.98 16.54 7.73
CA ARG A 423 13.98 16.68 6.66
C ARG A 423 14.18 15.70 5.48
N GLY A 424 15.35 15.08 5.40
CA GLY A 424 15.70 14.22 4.28
C GLY A 424 15.51 12.72 4.53
N TYR A 425 15.03 12.31 5.70
CA TYR A 425 14.73 10.90 5.96
C TYR A 425 13.23 10.64 5.81
N ASP A 426 12.88 9.79 4.87
CA ASP A 426 11.53 9.31 4.59
C ASP A 426 11.59 7.80 4.31
N TYR A 427 10.95 7.01 5.16
CA TYR A 427 11.00 5.55 5.06
C TYR A 427 10.43 5.03 3.74
N THR A 428 9.28 5.55 3.31
CA THR A 428 8.66 5.17 2.04
C THR A 428 9.58 5.48 0.86
N ALA A 429 10.23 6.66 0.85
CA ALA A 429 11.19 7.01 -0.19
C ALA A 429 12.41 6.07 -0.22
N VAL A 430 12.91 5.63 0.95
CA VAL A 430 14.01 4.65 1.05
C VAL A 430 13.59 3.31 0.46
N VAL A 431 12.42 2.79 0.86
CA VAL A 431 11.87 1.51 0.33
C VAL A 431 11.70 1.59 -1.18
N HIS A 432 11.10 2.66 -1.70
CA HIS A 432 10.90 2.87 -3.13
C HIS A 432 12.22 3.02 -3.89
N GLY A 433 13.22 3.67 -3.32
CA GLY A 433 14.55 3.79 -3.91
C GLY A 433 15.23 2.44 -4.09
N TRP A 434 15.19 1.58 -3.08
CA TRP A 434 15.75 0.22 -3.15
C TRP A 434 14.99 -0.66 -4.15
N TYR A 435 13.67 -0.58 -4.15
CA TYR A 435 12.83 -1.27 -5.13
C TYR A 435 13.15 -0.82 -6.57
N ARG A 436 13.18 0.49 -6.82
CA ARG A 436 13.49 1.08 -8.15
C ARG A 436 14.85 0.63 -8.67
N ALA A 437 15.88 0.59 -7.81
CA ALA A 437 17.20 0.14 -8.20
C ALA A 437 17.20 -1.32 -8.71
N LEU A 438 16.46 -2.22 -8.03
CA LEU A 438 16.30 -3.60 -8.49
C LEU A 438 15.50 -3.70 -9.78
N ARG A 439 14.41 -2.93 -9.90
CA ARG A 439 13.60 -2.91 -11.14
C ARG A 439 14.41 -2.49 -12.36
N ARG A 440 15.30 -1.50 -12.20
CA ARG A 440 16.22 -1.08 -13.27
C ARG A 440 17.27 -2.13 -13.64
N LEU A 441 17.55 -3.07 -12.77
CA LEU A 441 18.37 -4.26 -13.03
C LEU A 441 17.56 -5.44 -13.60
N GLY A 442 16.26 -5.27 -13.86
CA GLY A 442 15.39 -6.32 -14.36
C GLY A 442 15.14 -7.44 -13.36
N VAL A 443 15.27 -7.15 -12.06
CA VAL A 443 15.10 -8.10 -10.96
C VAL A 443 13.70 -7.95 -10.38
N ASP A 444 12.99 -9.07 -10.26
CA ASP A 444 11.68 -9.14 -9.61
C ASP A 444 11.82 -9.12 -8.09
N VAL A 445 10.84 -8.53 -7.41
CA VAL A 445 10.84 -8.29 -5.96
C VAL A 445 9.50 -8.70 -5.37
N ASP A 446 9.52 -9.32 -4.20
CA ASP A 446 8.35 -9.50 -3.33
C ASP A 446 8.49 -8.60 -2.09
N PHE A 447 7.35 -8.15 -1.57
CA PHE A 447 7.29 -7.49 -0.27
C PHE A 447 6.78 -8.46 0.80
N VAL A 448 7.38 -8.41 1.98
CA VAL A 448 7.03 -9.29 3.09
C VAL A 448 6.96 -8.52 4.41
N ALA A 449 6.14 -8.99 5.34
CA ALA A 449 6.12 -8.47 6.71
C ALA A 449 7.41 -8.83 7.48
N PRO A 450 7.75 -8.10 8.55
CA PRO A 450 8.74 -8.50 9.52
C PRO A 450 8.51 -9.88 10.04
N GLY A 451 8.98 -10.85 10.22
CA GLY A 451 8.62 -12.18 10.73
C GLY A 451 8.01 -13.15 9.70
N ALA A 452 7.88 -12.75 8.45
CA ALA A 452 7.47 -13.65 7.38
C ALA A 452 8.53 -14.74 7.10
N PRO A 453 8.15 -15.91 6.54
CA PRO A 453 9.12 -16.92 6.09
C PRO A 453 10.04 -16.34 5.00
N LEU A 454 11.36 -16.63 5.10
CA LEU A 454 12.38 -16.08 4.20
C LEU A 454 13.20 -17.17 3.47
N ALA A 455 12.80 -18.42 3.58
CA ALA A 455 13.59 -19.56 3.07
C ALA A 455 13.74 -19.61 1.55
N ASP A 456 12.75 -19.08 0.82
CA ASP A 456 12.70 -19.16 -0.65
C ASP A 456 13.44 -18.00 -1.35
N TYR A 457 13.89 -17.00 -0.59
CA TYR A 457 14.59 -15.85 -1.14
C TYR A 457 16.10 -16.03 -1.15
N ARG A 458 16.76 -15.47 -2.16
CA ARG A 458 18.23 -15.43 -2.27
C ARG A 458 18.82 -14.16 -1.66
N ILE A 459 18.07 -13.05 -1.71
CA ILE A 459 18.42 -11.78 -1.09
C ILE A 459 17.21 -11.29 -0.28
N VAL A 460 17.46 -10.82 0.93
CA VAL A 460 16.48 -10.18 1.80
C VAL A 460 16.97 -8.78 2.15
N LEU A 461 16.18 -7.79 1.79
CA LEU A 461 16.46 -6.38 2.03
C LEU A 461 15.55 -5.85 3.14
N ALA A 462 16.11 -5.22 4.14
CA ALA A 462 15.40 -4.50 5.19
C ALA A 462 15.88 -3.04 5.20
N PRO A 463 15.27 -2.15 4.40
CA PRO A 463 15.69 -0.75 4.24
C PRO A 463 15.78 0.02 5.57
N ALA A 464 14.91 -0.29 6.51
CA ALA A 464 15.02 0.04 7.93
C ALA A 464 14.14 -0.94 8.72
N LEU A 465 14.72 -1.75 9.57
CA LEU A 465 14.02 -2.65 10.50
C LEU A 465 14.27 -2.13 11.92
N ALA A 466 13.56 -1.04 12.27
CA ALA A 466 13.92 -0.20 13.39
C ALA A 466 13.73 -0.86 14.76
N MET A 467 12.67 -1.63 14.93
CA MET A 467 12.24 -2.25 16.19
C MET A 467 11.94 -3.74 15.99
N PRO A 468 12.93 -4.56 15.53
CA PRO A 468 12.69 -5.98 15.25
C PRO A 468 12.27 -6.73 16.50
N ASP A 469 11.21 -7.50 16.40
CA ASP A 469 10.80 -8.45 17.42
C ASP A 469 11.63 -9.76 17.34
N SER A 470 11.41 -10.65 18.29
CA SER A 470 12.14 -11.93 18.36
C SER A 470 11.86 -12.83 17.15
N LEU A 471 10.67 -12.77 16.56
CA LEU A 471 10.32 -13.56 15.38
C LEU A 471 11.07 -13.06 14.14
N ALA A 472 11.09 -11.75 13.91
CA ALA A 472 11.83 -11.14 12.81
C ALA A 472 13.34 -11.45 12.92
N VAL A 473 13.92 -11.34 14.13
CA VAL A 473 15.33 -11.70 14.37
C VAL A 473 15.58 -13.18 14.08
N ALA A 474 14.70 -14.08 14.54
CA ALA A 474 14.82 -15.52 14.28
C ALA A 474 14.75 -15.83 12.77
N ARG A 475 13.81 -15.22 12.03
CA ARG A 475 13.69 -15.40 10.57
C ARG A 475 14.94 -14.94 9.81
N LEU A 476 15.53 -13.81 10.23
CA LEU A 476 16.80 -13.33 9.68
C LEU A 476 17.99 -14.25 10.06
N ALA A 477 17.96 -14.89 11.23
CA ALA A 477 18.97 -15.85 11.65
C ALA A 477 18.92 -17.14 10.83
N ASP A 478 17.72 -17.65 10.55
CA ASP A 478 17.49 -18.95 9.95
C ASP A 478 17.59 -18.95 8.41
N THR A 479 17.46 -17.79 7.74
CA THR A 479 17.53 -17.73 6.27
C THR A 479 18.93 -18.00 5.74
N HIS A 480 19.02 -18.59 4.55
CA HIS A 480 20.27 -18.73 3.80
C HIS A 480 20.54 -17.56 2.84
N ALA A 481 19.60 -16.63 2.71
CA ALA A 481 19.72 -15.45 1.86
C ALA A 481 20.86 -14.52 2.29
N LEU A 482 21.39 -13.75 1.34
CA LEU A 482 22.14 -12.54 1.67
C LEU A 482 21.17 -11.51 2.27
N VAL A 483 21.51 -10.99 3.44
CA VAL A 483 20.68 -10.00 4.15
C VAL A 483 21.34 -8.63 4.08
N VAL A 484 20.55 -7.62 3.74
CA VAL A 484 21.00 -6.21 3.79
C VAL A 484 20.09 -5.45 4.75
N LEU A 485 20.67 -4.94 5.81
CA LEU A 485 20.03 -4.04 6.76
C LEU A 485 20.42 -2.60 6.39
N GLY A 486 19.42 -1.74 6.21
CA GLY A 486 19.64 -0.30 5.99
C GLY A 486 19.79 0.45 7.31
N PRO A 487 20.02 1.77 7.22
CA PRO A 487 20.22 2.60 8.40
C PRO A 487 19.00 2.57 9.32
N ARG A 488 19.24 2.81 10.62
CA ARG A 488 18.25 2.72 11.72
C ARG A 488 17.78 1.30 12.05
N SER A 489 18.26 0.24 11.39
CA SER A 489 17.87 -1.13 11.76
C SER A 489 18.36 -1.48 13.18
N GLY A 490 17.44 -1.97 14.03
CA GLY A 490 17.70 -2.26 15.44
C GLY A 490 17.98 -1.01 16.29
N ALA A 491 17.61 0.18 15.81
CA ALA A 491 17.93 1.43 16.51
C ALA A 491 17.13 1.63 17.79
N LYS A 492 15.95 1.04 17.89
CA LYS A 492 14.99 1.32 18.96
C LYS A 492 14.44 0.03 19.60
N THR A 493 13.99 0.18 20.83
CA THR A 493 13.13 -0.81 21.50
C THR A 493 11.68 -0.62 21.06
N LYS A 494 10.82 -1.56 21.44
CA LYS A 494 9.36 -1.47 21.18
C LYS A 494 8.67 -0.22 21.75
N ASP A 495 9.30 0.50 22.68
CA ASP A 495 8.80 1.74 23.29
C ASP A 495 9.58 2.98 22.80
N LEU A 496 10.21 2.90 21.63
CA LEU A 496 11.04 3.96 21.01
C LEU A 496 12.19 4.49 21.87
N THR A 497 12.66 3.72 22.84
CA THR A 497 13.92 4.04 23.54
C THR A 497 15.12 3.49 22.76
N ILE A 498 16.29 4.05 22.97
CA ILE A 498 17.52 3.51 22.39
C ILE A 498 17.80 2.14 23.04
N ALA A 499 18.15 1.14 22.21
CA ALA A 499 18.45 -0.19 22.69
C ALA A 499 19.68 -0.20 23.62
N ASP A 500 19.64 -1.01 24.68
CA ASP A 500 20.76 -1.17 25.60
C ASP A 500 22.04 -1.56 24.87
N GLY A 501 23.13 -0.89 25.20
CA GLY A 501 24.46 -1.12 24.60
C GLY A 501 24.59 -0.62 23.17
N LEU A 502 23.76 0.32 22.74
CA LEU A 502 23.67 0.96 21.42
C LEU A 502 23.07 0.06 20.31
N PRO A 503 22.60 0.67 19.19
CA PRO A 503 22.17 -0.09 18.02
C PRO A 503 23.31 -0.95 17.42
N PRO A 504 23.01 -2.05 16.73
CA PRO A 504 21.70 -2.47 16.25
C PRO A 504 20.89 -3.37 17.23
N GLY A 505 21.00 -3.17 18.53
CA GLY A 505 20.13 -3.76 19.54
C GLY A 505 19.91 -5.27 19.40
N ALA A 506 18.69 -5.69 19.15
CA ALA A 506 18.33 -7.11 19.00
C ALA A 506 19.02 -7.81 17.81
N LEU A 507 19.52 -7.08 16.82
CA LEU A 507 20.22 -7.63 15.66
C LEU A 507 21.71 -7.88 15.90
N ARG A 508 22.25 -7.52 17.09
CA ARG A 508 23.68 -7.65 17.39
C ARG A 508 24.20 -9.09 17.31
N GLY A 509 23.36 -10.08 17.59
CA GLY A 509 23.71 -11.49 17.42
C GLY A 509 23.96 -11.91 15.97
N LEU A 510 23.37 -11.19 15.01
CA LEU A 510 23.56 -11.41 13.58
C LEU A 510 24.71 -10.56 13.02
N LEU A 511 24.90 -9.36 13.58
CA LEU A 511 25.87 -8.39 13.11
C LEU A 511 26.52 -7.68 14.32
N PRO A 512 27.74 -8.09 14.74
CA PRO A 512 28.39 -7.63 15.97
C PRO A 512 29.06 -6.25 15.80
N ILE A 513 28.29 -5.27 15.38
CA ILE A 513 28.71 -3.86 15.24
C ILE A 513 28.07 -3.00 16.33
N ARG A 514 28.48 -1.74 16.40
CA ARG A 514 27.79 -0.70 17.19
C ARG A 514 27.65 0.58 16.37
N VAL A 515 26.46 1.16 16.39
CA VAL A 515 26.23 2.51 15.89
C VAL A 515 26.53 3.50 17.01
N LEU A 516 27.58 4.28 16.85
CA LEU A 516 28.09 5.17 17.88
C LEU A 516 27.38 6.51 17.91
N SER A 517 27.07 7.04 16.73
CA SER A 517 26.36 8.32 16.56
C SER A 517 25.65 8.38 15.20
N VAL A 518 24.76 9.34 15.08
CA VAL A 518 23.96 9.60 13.88
C VAL A 518 24.05 11.08 13.54
N GLU A 519 24.19 11.39 12.27
CA GLU A 519 24.08 12.75 11.75
C GLU A 519 23.15 12.81 10.53
N THR A 520 22.59 13.96 10.27
CA THR A 520 21.78 14.24 9.09
C THR A 520 22.42 15.34 8.27
N LEU A 521 22.50 15.12 6.96
CA LEU A 521 23.08 16.04 6.01
C LEU A 521 21.99 16.85 5.30
N ARG A 522 22.35 18.04 4.85
CA ARG A 522 21.50 18.80 3.92
C ARG A 522 21.54 18.15 2.55
N ALA A 523 20.41 18.08 1.87
CA ALA A 523 20.28 17.46 0.56
C ALA A 523 21.18 18.13 -0.50
N ASP A 524 21.46 19.43 -0.37
CA ASP A 524 22.33 20.22 -1.24
C ASP A 524 23.83 20.13 -0.86
N CYS A 525 24.17 19.40 0.21
CA CYS A 525 25.53 19.18 0.70
C CYS A 525 25.75 17.69 1.04
N PRO A 526 25.73 16.80 0.05
CA PRO A 526 25.96 15.38 0.31
C PRO A 526 27.42 15.11 0.70
N GLY A 527 27.64 14.06 1.49
CA GLY A 527 28.96 13.48 1.70
C GLY A 527 29.31 12.50 0.57
N ALA A 528 30.44 11.80 0.72
CA ALA A 528 30.85 10.76 -0.21
C ALA A 528 30.98 9.39 0.47
N ILE A 529 30.78 8.34 -0.32
CA ILE A 529 31.03 6.95 0.02
C ILE A 529 31.84 6.29 -1.10
N SER A 530 32.96 5.67 -0.77
CA SER A 530 33.81 4.95 -1.72
C SER A 530 33.50 3.45 -1.69
N PHE A 531 33.14 2.89 -2.84
CA PHE A 531 32.83 1.47 -3.01
C PHE A 531 33.42 0.94 -4.30
N ASN A 532 34.19 -0.16 -4.22
CA ASN A 532 34.87 -0.77 -5.37
C ASN A 532 35.70 0.22 -6.20
N GLY A 533 36.38 1.17 -5.53
CA GLY A 533 37.25 2.16 -6.16
C GLY A 533 36.52 3.28 -6.91
N ARG A 534 35.24 3.48 -6.65
CA ARG A 534 34.43 4.60 -7.16
C ARG A 534 33.77 5.34 -6.01
N ASP A 535 33.59 6.63 -6.17
CA ASP A 535 32.89 7.47 -5.21
C ASP A 535 31.44 7.70 -5.64
N TYR A 536 30.54 7.71 -4.66
CA TYR A 536 29.11 7.91 -4.79
C TYR A 536 28.64 8.91 -3.72
N ALA A 537 27.43 9.44 -3.84
CA ALA A 537 26.88 10.33 -2.84
C ALA A 537 26.35 9.58 -1.61
N SER A 538 26.75 10.04 -0.42
CA SER A 538 26.13 9.76 0.86
C SER A 538 25.16 10.90 1.16
N THR A 539 23.84 10.60 1.27
CA THR A 539 22.80 11.63 1.34
C THR A 539 22.11 11.61 2.72
N SER A 540 21.52 12.71 3.08
CA SER A 540 20.58 12.92 4.20
C SER A 540 20.92 12.27 5.55
N TRP A 541 21.29 11.00 5.62
CA TRP A 541 21.48 10.22 6.85
C TRP A 541 22.81 9.48 6.85
N ARG A 542 23.59 9.62 7.93
CA ARG A 542 24.86 8.89 8.16
C ARG A 542 24.93 8.38 9.59
N GLU A 543 25.49 7.20 9.74
CA GLU A 543 25.78 6.57 11.03
C GLU A 543 27.28 6.33 11.15
N SER A 544 27.85 6.70 12.30
CA SER A 544 29.22 6.36 12.66
C SER A 544 29.25 4.97 13.28
N LEU A 545 30.05 4.07 12.73
CA LEU A 545 30.11 2.67 13.14
C LEU A 545 31.43 2.32 13.87
N ASP A 546 31.28 1.53 14.94
CA ASP A 546 32.32 0.60 15.35
C ASP A 546 32.05 -0.73 14.65
N PRO A 547 32.87 -1.15 13.68
CA PRO A 547 32.60 -2.33 12.88
C PRO A 547 32.88 -3.65 13.63
N GLY A 548 33.52 -3.64 14.81
CA GLY A 548 33.94 -4.86 15.49
C GLY A 548 34.72 -5.80 14.56
N ASP A 549 34.26 -7.05 14.46
CA ASP A 549 34.85 -8.08 13.56
C ASP A 549 34.22 -8.05 12.13
N ALA A 550 33.32 -7.16 11.83
CA ALA A 550 32.70 -7.06 10.52
C ALA A 550 33.69 -6.48 9.48
N ARG A 551 33.69 -7.07 8.29
CA ARG A 551 34.50 -6.58 7.18
C ARG A 551 33.93 -5.28 6.61
N VAL A 552 34.75 -4.26 6.48
CA VAL A 552 34.38 -3.00 5.79
C VAL A 552 34.42 -3.23 4.29
N LEU A 553 33.31 -2.90 3.60
CA LEU A 553 33.15 -3.02 2.17
C LEU A 553 33.13 -1.65 1.48
N ALA A 554 32.63 -0.60 2.17
CA ALA A 554 32.67 0.79 1.71
C ALA A 554 32.99 1.72 2.87
N SER A 555 33.63 2.85 2.58
CA SER A 555 34.02 3.85 3.57
C SER A 555 33.53 5.23 3.17
N TYR A 556 33.30 6.08 4.16
CA TYR A 556 33.11 7.52 3.94
C TYR A 556 34.42 8.19 3.50
N GLU A 557 34.34 9.46 3.13
CA GLU A 557 35.47 10.28 2.69
C GLU A 557 36.58 10.41 3.74
N ASP A 558 36.28 10.24 5.02
CA ASP A 558 37.24 10.26 6.13
C ASP A 558 37.86 8.87 6.43
N GLY A 559 37.49 7.86 5.65
CA GLY A 559 37.92 6.47 5.82
C GLY A 559 37.11 5.66 6.85
N SER A 560 36.13 6.25 7.53
CA SER A 560 35.27 5.53 8.47
C SER A 560 34.28 4.59 7.76
N PRO A 561 33.85 3.48 8.43
CA PRO A 561 33.00 2.47 7.79
C PRO A 561 31.61 2.99 7.42
N ALA A 562 31.15 2.74 6.17
CA ALA A 562 29.82 3.10 5.66
C ALA A 562 28.98 1.88 5.25
N LEU A 563 29.64 0.81 4.77
CA LEU A 563 29.02 -0.48 4.48
C LEU A 563 29.91 -1.57 5.09
N VAL A 564 29.32 -2.41 5.94
CA VAL A 564 30.04 -3.51 6.58
C VAL A 564 29.31 -4.84 6.36
N ARG A 565 30.03 -5.95 6.51
CA ARG A 565 29.53 -7.31 6.36
C ARG A 565 30.04 -8.24 7.45
N HIS A 566 29.13 -9.03 8.00
CA HIS A 566 29.45 -10.16 8.87
C HIS A 566 28.73 -11.42 8.37
N GLY A 567 29.49 -12.43 7.93
CA GLY A 567 28.90 -13.61 7.29
C GLY A 567 28.09 -13.23 6.04
N ARG A 568 26.78 -13.51 6.06
CA ARG A 568 25.84 -13.16 4.99
C ARG A 568 25.09 -11.85 5.22
N VAL A 569 25.27 -11.19 6.38
CA VAL A 569 24.56 -9.99 6.77
C VAL A 569 25.38 -8.75 6.46
N HIS A 570 24.79 -7.81 5.73
CA HIS A 570 25.35 -6.51 5.41
C HIS A 570 24.62 -5.42 6.20
N TYR A 571 25.33 -4.35 6.53
CA TYR A 571 24.73 -3.14 7.11
C TYR A 571 25.19 -1.92 6.32
N LEU A 572 24.26 -1.22 5.72
CA LEU A 572 24.50 0.05 5.05
C LEU A 572 24.15 1.18 6.02
N ALA A 573 25.13 1.95 6.44
CA ALA A 573 25.03 2.95 7.51
C ALA A 573 24.60 4.34 7.00
N THR A 574 24.17 4.45 5.75
CA THR A 574 23.83 5.73 5.14
C THR A 574 22.76 5.58 4.07
N LEU A 575 22.08 6.66 3.76
CA LEU A 575 21.31 6.79 2.52
C LEU A 575 22.26 7.17 1.39
N THR A 576 22.00 6.67 0.19
CA THR A 576 22.89 6.82 -0.97
C THR A 576 22.12 7.23 -2.22
N ASP A 577 22.84 7.60 -3.27
CA ASP A 577 22.27 7.82 -4.59
C ASP A 577 21.89 6.49 -5.30
N ASP A 578 21.12 6.61 -6.37
CA ASP A 578 20.70 5.47 -7.20
C ASP A 578 21.90 4.72 -7.85
N ALA A 579 23.00 5.42 -8.13
CA ALA A 579 24.17 4.82 -8.74
C ALA A 579 24.88 3.85 -7.79
N PHE A 580 24.99 4.20 -6.50
CA PHE A 580 25.51 3.29 -5.49
C PHE A 580 24.61 2.05 -5.34
N LEU A 581 23.29 2.27 -5.21
CA LEU A 581 22.34 1.15 -5.07
C LEU A 581 22.44 0.19 -6.26
N ALA A 582 22.51 0.71 -7.48
CA ALA A 582 22.68 -0.11 -8.68
C ALA A 582 23.98 -0.92 -8.65
N ALA A 583 25.10 -0.31 -8.28
CA ALA A 583 26.40 -0.99 -8.19
C ALA A 583 26.41 -2.05 -7.08
N PHE A 584 25.87 -1.72 -5.90
CA PHE A 584 25.82 -2.62 -4.75
C PHE A 584 24.89 -3.81 -5.02
N PHE A 585 23.67 -3.57 -5.50
CA PHE A 585 22.72 -4.64 -5.80
C PHE A 585 23.16 -5.53 -6.97
N THR A 586 23.88 -4.97 -7.96
CA THR A 586 24.52 -5.78 -9.00
C THR A 586 25.52 -6.77 -8.40
N SER A 587 26.35 -6.32 -7.45
CA SER A 587 27.32 -7.21 -6.79
C SER A 587 26.64 -8.28 -5.92
N LEU A 588 25.54 -7.93 -5.22
CA LEU A 588 24.75 -8.88 -4.43
C LEU A 588 24.04 -9.91 -5.32
N CYS A 589 23.46 -9.48 -6.44
CA CYS A 589 22.82 -10.38 -7.40
C CYS A 589 23.83 -11.37 -7.99
N ALA A 590 25.03 -10.92 -8.32
CA ALA A 590 26.09 -11.79 -8.80
C ALA A 590 26.52 -12.83 -7.76
N GLU A 591 26.64 -12.45 -6.48
CA GLU A 591 26.95 -13.38 -5.37
C GLU A 591 25.81 -14.37 -5.11
N ALA A 592 24.55 -13.93 -5.28
CA ALA A 592 23.36 -14.75 -5.08
C ALA A 592 22.95 -15.55 -6.32
N ASP A 593 23.74 -15.55 -7.40
CA ASP A 593 23.43 -16.18 -8.69
C ASP A 593 22.07 -15.72 -9.28
N ILE A 594 21.76 -14.44 -9.14
CA ILE A 594 20.58 -13.78 -9.74
C ILE A 594 21.03 -13.08 -11.01
N ALA A 595 20.44 -13.47 -12.15
CA ALA A 595 20.71 -12.80 -13.41
C ALA A 595 20.15 -11.35 -13.40
N VAL A 596 20.98 -10.40 -13.85
CA VAL A 596 20.59 -9.00 -14.03
C VAL A 596 20.51 -8.66 -15.50
N THR A 597 19.55 -7.81 -15.84
CA THR A 597 19.39 -7.23 -17.17
C THR A 597 19.26 -5.72 -16.98
N PRO A 598 20.38 -4.96 -17.01
CA PRO A 598 20.32 -3.52 -16.86
C PRO A 598 19.40 -2.91 -17.93
N LEU A 599 18.42 -2.15 -17.49
CA LEU A 599 17.39 -1.57 -18.35
C LEU A 599 17.62 -0.07 -18.51
N GLU A 600 17.61 0.35 -19.75
CA GLU A 600 17.74 1.76 -20.11
C GLU A 600 16.36 2.43 -20.20
N ASN A 601 16.35 3.74 -20.05
CA ASN A 601 15.14 4.55 -20.14
C ASN A 601 14.04 4.05 -19.18
N ASP A 602 12.81 4.09 -19.64
CA ASP A 602 11.62 3.67 -18.89
C ASP A 602 11.11 2.29 -19.33
N LEU A 603 11.99 1.42 -19.82
CA LEU A 603 11.70 0.00 -20.03
C LEU A 603 11.76 -0.73 -18.69
N ARG A 604 10.78 -1.58 -18.42
CA ARG A 604 10.76 -2.46 -17.25
C ARG A 604 10.43 -3.88 -17.65
N LEU A 605 11.00 -4.83 -16.89
CA LEU A 605 10.69 -6.25 -17.02
C LEU A 605 9.89 -6.73 -15.80
N ARG A 606 9.02 -7.70 -16.03
CA ARG A 606 8.40 -8.49 -14.98
C ARG A 606 8.21 -9.93 -15.48
N ARG A 607 8.44 -10.90 -14.59
CA ARG A 607 8.20 -12.33 -14.88
C ARG A 607 6.98 -12.81 -14.13
N ARG A 608 6.17 -13.64 -14.81
CA ARG A 608 5.03 -14.32 -14.21
C ARG A 608 4.97 -15.74 -14.77
N GLY A 609 5.31 -16.75 -13.98
CA GLY A 609 5.50 -18.11 -14.46
C GLY A 609 6.56 -18.16 -15.55
N ASP A 610 6.20 -18.73 -16.70
CA ASP A 610 7.03 -18.82 -17.89
C ASP A 610 6.94 -17.58 -18.82
N LEU A 611 6.18 -16.58 -18.44
CA LEU A 611 6.01 -15.35 -19.22
C LEU A 611 6.94 -14.24 -18.76
N VAL A 612 7.52 -13.53 -19.72
CA VAL A 612 8.27 -12.29 -19.52
C VAL A 612 7.52 -11.14 -20.17
N PHE A 613 7.26 -10.11 -19.40
CA PHE A 613 6.64 -8.87 -19.83
C PHE A 613 7.71 -7.79 -19.91
N ALA A 614 7.83 -7.16 -21.08
CA ALA A 614 8.65 -5.95 -21.26
C ALA A 614 7.71 -4.77 -21.51
N ILE A 615 7.78 -3.77 -20.65
CA ILE A 615 6.82 -2.67 -20.54
C ILE A 615 7.56 -1.37 -20.83
N ASN A 616 7.18 -0.67 -21.91
CA ASN A 616 7.80 0.57 -22.34
C ASN A 616 6.94 1.78 -21.95
N TYR A 617 7.34 2.49 -20.90
CA TYR A 617 6.74 3.77 -20.50
C TYR A 617 7.29 4.98 -21.27
N GLY A 618 8.41 4.77 -21.98
CA GLY A 618 9.14 5.84 -22.65
C GLY A 618 8.43 6.38 -23.89
N ALA A 619 8.85 7.56 -24.33
CA ALA A 619 8.35 8.24 -25.51
C ALA A 619 8.99 7.76 -26.82
N SER A 620 9.89 6.77 -26.78
CA SER A 620 10.60 6.22 -27.93
C SER A 620 10.45 4.71 -27.98
N ALA A 621 10.49 4.14 -29.18
CA ALA A 621 10.53 2.69 -29.35
C ALA A 621 11.83 2.11 -28.77
N VAL A 622 11.73 0.95 -28.14
CA VAL A 622 12.86 0.25 -27.50
C VAL A 622 12.92 -1.21 -27.96
N SER A 623 14.07 -1.84 -27.82
CA SER A 623 14.21 -3.27 -28.11
C SER A 623 13.95 -4.09 -26.85
N ALA A 624 13.03 -5.07 -26.92
CA ALA A 624 12.85 -6.06 -25.88
C ALA A 624 14.15 -6.89 -25.70
N PRO A 625 14.63 -7.11 -24.46
CA PRO A 625 15.81 -7.93 -24.19
C PRO A 625 15.45 -9.45 -24.25
N ALA A 626 14.67 -9.83 -25.25
CA ALA A 626 14.26 -11.21 -25.48
C ALA A 626 15.39 -12.01 -26.17
N PRO A 627 15.57 -13.31 -25.87
CA PRO A 627 16.50 -14.18 -26.58
C PRO A 627 16.26 -14.17 -28.10
N GLU A 628 17.27 -14.52 -28.87
CA GLU A 628 17.09 -14.74 -30.30
C GLU A 628 16.10 -15.88 -30.53
N GLY A 629 15.13 -15.68 -31.44
CA GLY A 629 14.08 -16.69 -31.69
C GLY A 629 12.98 -16.75 -30.64
N ALA A 630 12.89 -15.80 -29.70
CA ALA A 630 11.81 -15.76 -28.70
C ALA A 630 10.42 -15.79 -29.33
N ASP A 631 9.52 -16.59 -28.76
CA ASP A 631 8.12 -16.70 -29.18
C ASP A 631 7.29 -15.59 -28.50
N PHE A 632 6.96 -14.56 -29.27
CA PHE A 632 6.15 -13.44 -28.79
C PHE A 632 4.65 -13.78 -28.84
N LEU A 633 4.01 -13.77 -27.69
CA LEU A 633 2.57 -13.93 -27.54
C LEU A 633 1.82 -12.62 -27.77
N LEU A 634 2.47 -11.47 -27.46
CA LEU A 634 1.95 -10.13 -27.68
C LEU A 634 3.11 -9.21 -28.07
N GLY A 635 2.85 -8.28 -28.99
CA GLY A 635 3.85 -7.34 -29.47
C GLY A 635 4.96 -8.02 -30.28
N SER A 636 6.14 -7.43 -30.25
CA SER A 636 7.32 -7.89 -30.99
C SER A 636 8.62 -7.45 -30.28
N ARG A 637 9.77 -7.78 -30.87
CA ARG A 637 11.07 -7.36 -30.37
C ARG A 637 11.20 -5.82 -30.29
N THR A 638 10.59 -5.09 -31.20
CA THR A 638 10.51 -3.63 -31.11
C THR A 638 9.20 -3.28 -30.39
N ILE A 639 9.33 -2.60 -29.27
CA ILE A 639 8.20 -2.15 -28.44
C ILE A 639 8.01 -0.66 -28.68
N ASP A 640 6.87 -0.29 -29.21
CA ASP A 640 6.49 1.10 -29.45
C ASP A 640 6.35 1.91 -28.14
N PRO A 641 6.36 3.25 -28.18
CA PRO A 641 6.04 4.07 -27.01
C PRO A 641 4.70 3.68 -26.37
N HIS A 642 4.67 3.59 -25.04
CA HIS A 642 3.46 3.29 -24.24
C HIS A 642 2.83 1.93 -24.60
N ASP A 643 3.67 0.94 -24.93
CA ASP A 643 3.26 -0.40 -25.31
C ASP A 643 4.09 -1.47 -24.57
N LEU A 644 3.80 -2.73 -24.82
CA LEU A 644 4.48 -3.85 -24.20
C LEU A 644 4.65 -5.03 -25.15
N ALA A 645 5.61 -5.90 -24.82
CA ALA A 645 5.75 -7.21 -25.44
C ALA A 645 5.72 -8.30 -24.38
N ILE A 646 5.15 -9.46 -24.72
CA ILE A 646 5.08 -10.66 -23.88
C ILE A 646 5.65 -11.83 -24.68
N TRP A 647 6.59 -12.55 -24.08
CA TRP A 647 7.13 -13.77 -24.65
C TRP A 647 7.32 -14.86 -23.61
N ARG A 648 7.52 -16.11 -24.08
CA ARG A 648 7.88 -17.23 -23.19
C ARG A 648 9.37 -17.19 -22.87
N SER A 649 9.70 -17.34 -21.59
CA SER A 649 11.07 -17.65 -21.18
C SER A 649 11.43 -19.06 -21.65
N CYS A 650 12.62 -19.22 -22.23
CA CYS A 650 13.15 -20.54 -22.59
C CYS A 650 13.43 -21.38 -21.35
#